data_751a194aa250e6b801b744de33dc43a4
#
_entry.id   751a194aa250e6b801b744de33dc43a4
#
_cell.length_a   1.000
_cell.length_b   1.000
_cell.length_c   1.000
_cell.angle_alpha   90.00
_cell.angle_beta   90.00
_cell.angle_gamma   90.00
#
_symmetry.space_group_name_H-M   'P 1'
#
loop_
_entity.id
_entity.type
_entity.pdbx_description
1 polymer ?
#
loop_
_entity_poly.entity_id
_entity_poly.type
_entity_poly.pdbx_seq_one_letter_code
_entity_poly.pdbx_strand_id
1 'polypeptide(L)'
;MFLKTVKLYDFRKFVSQVNGEPGLIVKFHPGLNIIVGENDSGKTAVIDAIKMLLGTVSDDRTSIQDEDFYFDGTEFSNDFKIEAVFCSLNKYEAGTFLEWLSFDDNNEYELHVKLTVERKTSEAGRQYLDRNLVAGDEGAESSLASGARVYLRVTYLKALRNATDELTPGFRSHLPQLLAAHSEFRNHPEHKLKLVQALEKANAIIEGYLSDGFPSESNPLKDNDHLSDNNLEKQSINKELHSVLRQLFDNQDQDKSDTRFQLTQVTLDQIFKQLSLSSESVNLGLGNLNLLYISTELALLKDHSSSVVYGPNIMLIEELEAHLHVQAQIRLIKYIEHYILSTEDNSYQQFILTSHSVALTASIDQRSLIYMNANKAYSMAPGDTMLEEADYDFLNRFLDATKSNLFFAKGIILVEGYAENILLPALADLINLPLHHSGVSIVNVGGTSFNQYIKLFSQKGQSKKIGIPISIITDSDINPTVYGIDPEGVGKIQELISGPNDLSVDLFGEEYATFAKLVAAFKLRFENTKTKDLIIQVKKFRSDSDWANKTAERQVCLNQKYEEFSANSKVFMSPLWTLEYSLLRSSLRHLTVRAIAETRFVRENDREKFIKQFEEDYKTSPNEAAYNAYAALNKGSVSKTQVSEELAKLIMGLSQDEKEELKNKIVGDTTHSQNEKCKYLINAIKFASGQEVEQD
;
A
#
# COMPACT_ATOMS: atom_id res chain seq x y z
N MET A 1 5.77 -16.08 20.64
CA MET A 1 6.82 -15.18 20.10
C MET A 1 6.42 -14.63 18.73
N PHE A 2 6.94 -13.49 18.34
CA PHE A 2 6.79 -12.93 16.99
C PHE A 2 8.09 -12.30 16.49
N LEU A 3 8.25 -12.19 15.17
CA LEU A 3 9.38 -11.53 14.52
C LEU A 3 9.25 -10.02 14.68
N LYS A 4 10.13 -9.40 15.48
CA LYS A 4 10.13 -7.95 15.78
C LYS A 4 10.90 -7.14 14.73
N THR A 5 12.07 -7.65 14.30
CA THR A 5 12.94 -6.89 13.40
C THR A 5 13.71 -7.83 12.47
N VAL A 6 13.87 -7.40 11.22
CA VAL A 6 14.80 -8.00 10.26
C VAL A 6 15.79 -6.94 9.81
N LYS A 7 17.08 -7.29 9.81
CA LYS A 7 18.18 -6.41 9.36
C LYS A 7 18.92 -7.11 8.22
N LEU A 8 19.18 -6.36 7.15
CA LEU A 8 19.88 -6.83 5.97
C LEU A 8 21.19 -6.07 5.78
N TYR A 9 22.26 -6.80 5.53
CA TYR A 9 23.60 -6.28 5.31
C TYR A 9 24.13 -6.84 3.99
N ASP A 10 24.47 -5.98 3.06
CA ASP A 10 25.02 -6.29 1.73
C ASP A 10 24.19 -7.33 0.95
N PHE A 11 22.86 -7.33 1.21
CA PHE A 11 21.92 -8.23 0.61
C PHE A 11 21.17 -7.57 -0.55
N ARG A 12 21.35 -8.08 -1.76
CA ARG A 12 20.79 -7.53 -3.01
C ARG A 12 21.17 -6.06 -3.16
N LYS A 13 20.19 -5.17 -3.16
CA LYS A 13 20.41 -3.71 -3.28
C LYS A 13 20.68 -2.98 -1.96
N PHE A 14 20.64 -3.67 -0.84
CA PHE A 14 20.76 -3.08 0.49
C PHE A 14 22.20 -3.13 0.99
N VAL A 15 22.99 -2.11 0.66
CA VAL A 15 24.38 -2.00 1.08
C VAL A 15 24.49 -1.57 2.54
N SER A 16 25.38 -2.21 3.27
CA SER A 16 25.76 -1.83 4.65
C SER A 16 26.35 -0.43 4.67
N GLN A 17 26.08 0.32 5.73
CA GLN A 17 26.65 1.65 5.91
C GLN A 17 28.13 1.56 6.35
N VAL A 18 28.87 2.63 6.11
CA VAL A 18 30.33 2.70 6.41
C VAL A 18 30.65 2.44 7.90
N ASN A 19 29.71 2.72 8.80
CA ASN A 19 29.81 2.43 10.23
C ASN A 19 29.42 1.00 10.64
N GLY A 20 29.12 0.12 9.67
CA GLY A 20 28.70 -1.25 9.92
C GLY A 20 27.20 -1.41 10.22
N GLU A 21 26.41 -0.34 10.09
CA GLU A 21 24.95 -0.44 10.23
C GLU A 21 24.31 -1.16 9.04
N PRO A 22 23.15 -1.81 9.24
CA PRO A 22 22.45 -2.51 8.18
C PRO A 22 22.00 -1.58 7.04
N GLY A 23 22.01 -2.09 5.82
CA GLY A 23 21.48 -1.41 4.65
C GLY A 23 19.95 -1.27 4.70
N LEU A 24 19.26 -2.22 5.36
CA LEU A 24 17.82 -2.16 5.60
C LEU A 24 17.49 -2.67 7.00
N ILE A 25 16.59 -1.97 7.68
CA ILE A 25 15.93 -2.43 8.92
C ILE A 25 14.43 -2.41 8.68
N VAL A 26 13.78 -3.56 8.87
CA VAL A 26 12.32 -3.68 8.81
C VAL A 26 11.81 -4.05 10.20
N LYS A 27 10.89 -3.24 10.72
CA LYS A 27 10.21 -3.50 11.98
C LYS A 27 8.84 -4.08 11.72
N PHE A 28 8.50 -5.13 12.45
CA PHE A 28 7.21 -5.81 12.39
C PHE A 28 6.50 -5.73 13.74
N HIS A 29 5.19 -5.95 13.69
CA HIS A 29 4.32 -5.99 14.86
C HIS A 29 3.57 -7.33 14.92
N PRO A 30 3.03 -7.71 16.08
CA PRO A 30 2.13 -8.86 16.17
C PRO A 30 0.93 -8.68 15.23
N GLY A 31 0.42 -9.78 14.69
CA GLY A 31 -0.74 -9.77 13.80
C GLY A 31 -0.40 -9.43 12.35
N LEU A 32 -1.11 -8.49 11.76
CA LEU A 32 -1.02 -8.17 10.33
C LEU A 32 0.07 -7.13 10.05
N ASN A 33 0.95 -7.44 9.10
CA ASN A 33 1.96 -6.52 8.56
C ASN A 33 1.89 -6.55 7.03
N ILE A 34 1.67 -5.41 6.40
CA ILE A 34 1.57 -5.30 4.94
C ILE A 34 2.65 -4.36 4.42
N ILE A 35 3.56 -4.92 3.65
CA ILE A 35 4.67 -4.18 3.04
C ILE A 35 4.19 -3.64 1.69
N VAL A 36 4.16 -2.30 1.58
CA VAL A 36 3.76 -1.58 0.36
C VAL A 36 4.88 -0.66 -0.12
N GLY A 37 4.81 -0.25 -1.37
CA GLY A 37 5.77 0.67 -2.00
C GLY A 37 5.88 0.40 -3.49
N GLU A 38 6.66 1.21 -4.18
CA GLU A 38 6.90 1.06 -5.62
C GLU A 38 7.46 -0.32 -6.01
N ASN A 39 7.40 -0.63 -7.32
CA ASN A 39 8.14 -1.76 -7.86
C ASN A 39 9.64 -1.57 -7.56
N ASP A 40 10.34 -2.66 -7.36
CA ASP A 40 11.76 -2.67 -7.02
C ASP A 40 12.12 -1.95 -5.69
N SER A 41 11.15 -1.60 -4.84
CA SER A 41 11.43 -1.06 -3.50
C SER A 41 12.13 -2.07 -2.58
N GLY A 42 12.09 -3.36 -2.92
CA GLY A 42 12.75 -4.45 -2.19
C GLY A 42 11.82 -5.29 -1.32
N LYS A 43 10.50 -5.23 -1.53
CA LYS A 43 9.50 -6.02 -0.78
C LYS A 43 9.78 -7.52 -0.85
N THR A 44 9.99 -8.05 -2.06
CA THR A 44 10.36 -9.46 -2.28
C THR A 44 11.68 -9.82 -1.61
N ALA A 45 12.66 -8.91 -1.59
CA ALA A 45 13.94 -9.15 -0.91
C ALA A 45 13.76 -9.37 0.59
N VAL A 46 12.82 -8.66 1.23
CA VAL A 46 12.50 -8.88 2.66
C VAL A 46 11.89 -10.25 2.88
N ILE A 47 10.94 -10.67 2.05
CA ILE A 47 10.32 -12.00 2.15
C ILE A 47 11.37 -13.10 1.92
N ASP A 48 12.20 -12.96 0.90
CA ASP A 48 13.25 -13.94 0.59
C ASP A 48 14.30 -14.02 1.70
N ALA A 49 14.69 -12.88 2.30
CA ALA A 49 15.59 -12.87 3.43
C ALA A 49 15.02 -13.66 4.64
N ILE A 50 13.74 -13.46 4.95
CA ILE A 50 13.07 -14.22 6.03
C ILE A 50 13.06 -15.71 5.71
N LYS A 51 12.74 -16.09 4.46
CA LYS A 51 12.78 -17.51 4.01
C LYS A 51 14.16 -18.11 4.08
N MET A 52 15.20 -17.37 3.66
CA MET A 52 16.59 -17.85 3.71
C MET A 52 17.07 -18.07 5.14
N LEU A 53 16.70 -17.21 6.05
CA LEU A 53 17.07 -17.27 7.46
C LEU A 53 16.36 -18.39 8.21
N LEU A 54 15.01 -18.45 8.09
CA LEU A 54 14.18 -19.30 8.92
C LEU A 54 13.84 -20.66 8.26
N GLY A 55 13.86 -20.71 6.94
CA GLY A 55 13.35 -21.84 6.16
C GLY A 55 11.82 -21.84 6.08
N THR A 56 11.29 -22.64 5.16
CA THR A 56 9.84 -22.81 4.97
C THR A 56 9.38 -24.18 5.43
N VAL A 57 8.11 -24.29 5.81
CA VAL A 57 7.49 -25.59 6.18
C VAL A 57 7.47 -26.52 4.98
N SER A 58 7.29 -25.99 3.78
CA SER A 58 7.25 -26.72 2.52
C SER A 58 8.61 -27.17 1.98
N ASP A 59 9.70 -26.91 2.73
CA ASP A 59 11.08 -27.19 2.28
C ASP A 59 11.41 -26.60 0.89
N ASP A 60 10.79 -25.46 0.55
CA ASP A 60 11.16 -24.69 -0.63
C ASP A 60 12.64 -24.30 -0.53
N ARG A 61 13.47 -25.00 -1.28
CA ARG A 61 14.91 -24.74 -1.29
C ARG A 61 15.16 -23.38 -1.93
N THR A 62 15.36 -22.36 -1.13
CA THR A 62 15.96 -21.10 -1.57
C THR A 62 17.43 -21.36 -1.87
N SER A 63 17.76 -21.61 -3.16
CA SER A 63 19.16 -21.62 -3.58
C SER A 63 19.65 -20.19 -3.58
N ILE A 64 20.75 -19.93 -2.89
CA ILE A 64 21.41 -18.62 -2.92
C ILE A 64 22.04 -18.45 -4.31
N GLN A 65 21.75 -17.29 -4.94
CA GLN A 65 22.23 -16.91 -6.26
C GLN A 65 23.22 -15.74 -6.13
N ASP A 66 23.91 -15.41 -7.23
CA ASP A 66 24.83 -14.28 -7.24
C ASP A 66 24.11 -12.95 -7.02
N GLU A 67 22.84 -12.83 -7.48
CA GLU A 67 21.97 -11.65 -7.31
C GLU A 67 21.55 -11.41 -5.86
N ASP A 68 21.77 -12.33 -4.94
CA ASP A 68 21.51 -12.15 -3.51
C ASP A 68 22.62 -11.35 -2.82
N PHE A 69 23.79 -11.26 -3.42
CA PHE A 69 24.89 -10.42 -2.97
C PHE A 69 24.74 -9.00 -3.50
N TYR A 70 25.15 -7.99 -2.72
CA TYR A 70 25.15 -6.61 -3.17
C TYR A 70 26.10 -6.41 -4.35
N PHE A 71 25.63 -5.70 -5.38
CA PHE A 71 26.40 -5.35 -6.56
C PHE A 71 26.64 -3.84 -6.58
N ASP A 72 27.91 -3.42 -6.61
CA ASP A 72 28.29 -2.00 -6.59
C ASP A 72 28.33 -1.33 -7.97
N GLY A 73 27.99 -2.07 -9.02
CA GLY A 73 28.09 -1.65 -10.43
C GLY A 73 29.29 -2.26 -11.15
N THR A 74 30.27 -2.83 -10.42
CA THR A 74 31.46 -3.49 -10.94
C THR A 74 31.63 -4.91 -10.43
N GLU A 75 31.49 -5.11 -9.13
CA GLU A 75 31.71 -6.41 -8.47
C GLU A 75 30.59 -6.69 -7.45
N PHE A 76 30.36 -7.98 -7.19
CA PHE A 76 29.47 -8.42 -6.10
C PHE A 76 30.24 -8.41 -4.77
N SER A 77 29.53 -8.12 -3.68
CA SER A 77 30.07 -8.25 -2.33
C SER A 77 30.53 -9.69 -2.07
N ASN A 78 31.50 -9.85 -1.17
CA ASN A 78 32.05 -11.17 -0.85
C ASN A 78 31.14 -11.95 0.11
N ASP A 79 30.33 -11.22 0.88
CA ASP A 79 29.42 -11.78 1.87
C ASP A 79 28.16 -10.93 1.97
N PHE A 80 27.15 -11.51 2.57
CA PHE A 80 25.97 -10.82 3.07
C PHE A 80 25.51 -11.39 4.40
N LYS A 81 24.74 -10.60 5.17
CA LYS A 81 24.24 -11.01 6.47
C LYS A 81 22.75 -10.67 6.63
N ILE A 82 21.99 -11.59 7.22
CA ILE A 82 20.58 -11.40 7.57
C ILE A 82 20.44 -11.65 9.06
N GLU A 83 19.87 -10.73 9.80
CA GLU A 83 19.58 -10.87 11.22
C GLU A 83 18.07 -10.73 11.47
N ALA A 84 17.55 -11.55 12.38
CA ALA A 84 16.18 -11.46 12.88
C ALA A 84 16.17 -11.43 14.41
N VAL A 85 15.29 -10.61 14.95
CA VAL A 85 15.05 -10.52 16.39
C VAL A 85 13.61 -10.91 16.68
N PHE A 86 13.41 -11.86 17.56
CA PHE A 86 12.10 -12.30 18.04
C PHE A 86 11.91 -11.87 19.49
N CYS A 87 10.68 -11.48 19.84
CA CYS A 87 10.31 -11.09 21.20
C CYS A 87 8.97 -11.71 21.64
N SER A 88 8.59 -11.43 22.88
CA SER A 88 7.36 -11.95 23.51
C SER A 88 7.28 -13.47 23.52
N LEU A 89 8.38 -14.14 23.89
CA LEU A 89 8.45 -15.59 23.97
C LEU A 89 7.61 -16.10 25.17
N ASN A 90 6.76 -17.09 24.91
CA ASN A 90 6.09 -17.81 25.99
C ASN A 90 7.05 -18.81 26.68
N LYS A 91 6.61 -19.42 27.79
CA LYS A 91 7.46 -20.33 28.59
C LYS A 91 7.96 -21.58 27.78
N TYR A 92 7.17 -22.07 26.87
CA TYR A 92 7.52 -23.24 26.05
C TYR A 92 8.52 -22.87 24.96
N GLU A 93 8.30 -21.72 24.32
CA GLU A 93 9.23 -21.16 23.33
C GLU A 93 10.57 -20.80 24.00
N ALA A 94 10.54 -20.14 25.16
CA ALA A 94 11.76 -19.84 25.91
C ALA A 94 12.50 -21.12 26.33
N GLY A 95 11.79 -22.18 26.71
CA GLY A 95 12.41 -23.49 26.99
C GLY A 95 13.05 -24.14 25.74
N THR A 96 12.44 -23.98 24.57
CA THR A 96 12.97 -24.51 23.30
C THR A 96 14.27 -23.84 22.88
N PHE A 97 14.38 -22.52 23.10
CA PHE A 97 15.52 -21.71 22.68
C PHE A 97 16.42 -21.25 23.84
N LEU A 98 16.35 -21.92 25.00
CA LEU A 98 16.99 -21.48 26.24
C LEU A 98 18.49 -21.18 26.09
N GLU A 99 19.21 -21.94 25.25
CA GLU A 99 20.64 -21.81 25.02
C GLU A 99 21.01 -20.51 24.27
N TRP A 100 20.06 -19.91 23.53
CA TRP A 100 20.28 -18.74 22.65
C TRP A 100 19.51 -17.49 23.09
N LEU A 101 18.86 -17.53 24.25
CA LEU A 101 18.09 -16.38 24.73
C LEU A 101 18.99 -15.24 25.18
N SER A 102 18.58 -14.05 24.84
CA SER A 102 19.06 -12.79 25.41
C SER A 102 17.93 -12.03 26.09
N PHE A 103 18.25 -10.87 26.67
CA PHE A 103 17.28 -10.02 27.33
C PHE A 103 17.28 -8.63 26.67
N ASP A 104 16.11 -8.06 26.49
CA ASP A 104 15.96 -6.68 26.07
C ASP A 104 16.20 -5.69 27.22
N ASP A 105 16.15 -4.39 26.94
CA ASP A 105 16.29 -3.32 27.91
C ASP A 105 15.24 -3.36 29.07
N ASN A 106 14.12 -4.05 28.84
CA ASN A 106 13.05 -4.25 29.84
C ASN A 106 13.19 -5.56 30.61
N ASN A 107 14.28 -6.29 30.37
CA ASN A 107 14.54 -7.61 30.99
C ASN A 107 13.57 -8.71 30.52
N GLU A 108 13.01 -8.58 29.30
CA GLU A 108 12.21 -9.59 28.65
C GLU A 108 13.04 -10.43 27.68
N TYR A 109 12.61 -11.69 27.45
CA TYR A 109 13.35 -12.61 26.57
C TYR A 109 13.29 -12.14 25.11
N GLU A 110 14.46 -12.10 24.47
CA GLU A 110 14.62 -11.96 23.03
C GLU A 110 15.43 -13.12 22.47
N LEU A 111 15.15 -13.49 21.21
CA LEU A 111 15.95 -14.47 20.46
C LEU A 111 16.50 -13.78 19.21
N HIS A 112 17.84 -13.73 19.13
CA HIS A 112 18.55 -13.21 17.97
C HIS A 112 19.00 -14.36 17.09
N VAL A 113 18.69 -14.32 15.80
CA VAL A 113 19.08 -15.33 14.80
C VAL A 113 19.77 -14.63 13.65
N LYS A 114 20.92 -15.15 13.23
CA LYS A 114 21.79 -14.55 12.23
C LYS A 114 22.27 -15.56 11.21
N LEU A 115 22.10 -15.25 9.94
CA LEU A 115 22.64 -15.98 8.81
C LEU A 115 23.74 -15.14 8.17
N THR A 116 24.95 -15.67 8.07
CA THR A 116 26.05 -15.10 7.29
C THR A 116 26.35 -16.03 6.13
N VAL A 117 26.49 -15.51 4.95
CA VAL A 117 26.87 -16.25 3.74
C VAL A 117 28.10 -15.61 3.15
N GLU A 118 29.16 -16.39 2.99
CA GLU A 118 30.46 -15.91 2.47
C GLU A 118 30.85 -16.73 1.22
N ARG A 119 31.44 -16.05 0.24
CA ARG A 119 32.09 -16.68 -0.91
C ARG A 119 33.48 -17.11 -0.52
N LYS A 120 33.73 -18.42 -0.50
CA LYS A 120 35.06 -18.99 -0.18
C LYS A 120 35.62 -19.77 -1.36
N THR A 121 36.93 -19.76 -1.45
CA THR A 121 37.65 -20.57 -2.42
C THR A 121 38.38 -21.71 -1.68
N SER A 122 38.12 -22.96 -2.06
CA SER A 122 38.82 -24.11 -1.50
C SER A 122 40.28 -24.14 -1.94
N GLU A 123 41.11 -24.92 -1.24
CA GLU A 123 42.51 -25.14 -1.63
C GLU A 123 42.68 -25.69 -3.06
N ALA A 124 41.66 -26.34 -3.60
CA ALA A 124 41.60 -26.83 -4.97
C ALA A 124 41.10 -25.79 -6.00
N GLY A 125 40.94 -24.51 -5.61
CA GLY A 125 40.50 -23.42 -6.48
C GLY A 125 38.98 -23.40 -6.79
N ARG A 126 38.18 -24.27 -6.13
CA ARG A 126 36.71 -24.28 -6.29
C ARG A 126 36.08 -23.25 -5.41
N GLN A 127 35.26 -22.38 -5.98
CA GLN A 127 34.41 -21.47 -5.24
C GLN A 127 33.20 -22.22 -4.65
N TYR A 128 32.85 -21.90 -3.41
CA TYR A 128 31.69 -22.42 -2.72
C TYR A 128 31.13 -21.33 -1.78
N LEU A 129 29.86 -21.49 -1.40
CA LEU A 129 29.19 -20.61 -0.44
C LEU A 129 29.25 -21.25 0.95
N ASP A 130 29.89 -20.58 1.88
CA ASP A 130 29.88 -20.95 3.28
C ASP A 130 28.68 -20.29 3.97
N ARG A 131 27.83 -21.11 4.59
CA ARG A 131 26.60 -20.67 5.27
C ARG A 131 26.74 -20.92 6.75
N ASN A 132 26.75 -19.87 7.53
CA ASN A 132 26.81 -19.94 8.98
C ASN A 132 25.51 -19.39 9.58
N LEU A 133 24.73 -20.27 10.24
CA LEU A 133 23.50 -19.92 10.94
C LEU A 133 23.74 -20.05 12.44
N VAL A 134 23.73 -18.91 13.12
CA VAL A 134 23.96 -18.81 14.57
C VAL A 134 22.79 -18.13 15.26
N ALA A 135 22.66 -18.34 16.55
CA ALA A 135 21.73 -17.61 17.40
C ALA A 135 22.40 -17.24 18.72
N GLY A 136 21.84 -16.27 19.42
CA GLY A 136 22.35 -15.75 20.69
C GLY A 136 22.71 -14.28 20.62
N ASP A 137 23.20 -13.77 21.74
CA ASP A 137 23.61 -12.38 21.88
C ASP A 137 24.91 -12.08 21.13
N GLU A 138 25.12 -10.83 20.75
CA GLU A 138 26.30 -10.41 20.00
C GLU A 138 27.61 -10.72 20.77
N GLY A 139 28.49 -11.50 20.13
CA GLY A 139 29.74 -11.97 20.75
C GLY A 139 29.60 -13.24 21.59
N ALA A 140 28.40 -13.78 21.77
CA ALA A 140 28.10 -15.04 22.44
C ALA A 140 27.27 -15.99 21.57
N GLU A 141 27.26 -15.77 20.24
CA GLU A 141 26.48 -16.57 19.31
C GLU A 141 27.01 -18.01 19.23
N SER A 142 26.10 -18.97 19.15
CA SER A 142 26.42 -20.37 18.90
C SER A 142 25.59 -20.93 17.74
N SER A 143 26.05 -22.04 17.16
CA SER A 143 25.35 -22.69 16.05
C SER A 143 23.94 -23.13 16.46
N LEU A 144 22.93 -22.74 15.69
CA LEU A 144 21.55 -23.13 15.96
C LEU A 144 21.32 -24.59 15.63
N ALA A 145 20.97 -25.37 16.65
CA ALA A 145 20.75 -26.81 16.51
C ALA A 145 19.64 -27.13 15.50
N SER A 146 19.81 -28.19 14.70
CA SER A 146 18.85 -28.59 13.66
C SER A 146 17.43 -28.82 14.20
N GLY A 147 17.31 -29.35 15.43
CA GLY A 147 16.02 -29.55 16.11
C GLY A 147 15.32 -28.24 16.43
N ALA A 148 16.05 -27.24 16.93
CA ALA A 148 15.50 -25.92 17.22
C ALA A 148 15.12 -25.17 15.93
N ARG A 149 15.90 -25.31 14.86
CA ARG A 149 15.64 -24.69 13.57
C ARG A 149 14.29 -25.08 12.96
N VAL A 150 13.82 -26.30 13.18
CA VAL A 150 12.53 -26.78 12.67
C VAL A 150 11.37 -25.94 13.22
N TYR A 151 11.47 -25.46 14.45
CA TYR A 151 10.43 -24.64 15.08
C TYR A 151 10.40 -23.18 14.57
N LEU A 152 11.45 -22.70 13.89
CA LEU A 152 11.51 -21.35 13.32
C LEU A 152 10.92 -21.26 11.91
N ARG A 153 10.59 -22.40 11.28
CA ARG A 153 10.10 -22.44 9.90
C ARG A 153 8.80 -21.66 9.73
N VAL A 154 8.72 -20.92 8.63
CA VAL A 154 7.57 -20.10 8.27
C VAL A 154 6.69 -20.76 7.22
N THR A 155 5.40 -20.50 7.26
CA THR A 155 4.49 -20.87 6.16
C THR A 155 4.61 -19.83 5.06
N TYR A 156 4.89 -20.25 3.84
CA TYR A 156 5.10 -19.35 2.71
C TYR A 156 4.13 -19.63 1.58
N LEU A 157 3.39 -18.60 1.19
CA LEU A 157 2.49 -18.60 0.03
C LEU A 157 3.09 -17.73 -1.08
N LYS A 158 3.47 -18.38 -2.16
CA LYS A 158 3.99 -17.70 -3.36
C LYS A 158 2.92 -16.80 -3.99
N ALA A 159 3.35 -15.76 -4.72
CA ALA A 159 2.51 -15.08 -5.67
C ALA A 159 1.93 -16.10 -6.66
N LEU A 160 0.66 -16.44 -6.49
CA LEU A 160 0.03 -17.66 -6.98
C LEU A 160 -0.13 -17.67 -8.50
N ARG A 161 0.92 -17.97 -9.23
CA ARG A 161 0.85 -18.23 -10.68
C ARG A 161 0.37 -19.64 -11.02
N ASN A 162 0.43 -20.61 -10.07
CA ASN A 162 0.17 -22.02 -10.31
C ASN A 162 -0.66 -22.68 -9.21
N ALA A 163 -1.76 -22.05 -8.75
CA ALA A 163 -2.68 -22.69 -7.79
C ALA A 163 -3.19 -24.07 -8.27
N THR A 164 -3.25 -24.28 -9.58
CA THR A 164 -3.54 -25.58 -10.19
C THR A 164 -2.50 -26.63 -9.81
N ASP A 165 -1.22 -26.30 -9.86
CA ASP A 165 -0.15 -27.27 -9.56
C ASP A 165 -0.09 -27.63 -8.07
N GLU A 166 -0.46 -26.67 -7.20
CA GLU A 166 -0.45 -26.86 -5.73
C GLU A 166 -1.67 -27.67 -5.22
N LEU A 167 -2.79 -27.63 -5.94
CA LEU A 167 -4.03 -28.34 -5.59
C LEU A 167 -4.22 -29.65 -6.38
N THR A 168 -3.40 -29.90 -7.41
CA THR A 168 -3.44 -31.14 -8.20
C THR A 168 -2.50 -32.19 -7.64
N PRO A 169 -2.72 -33.51 -7.93
CA PRO A 169 -1.86 -34.57 -7.48
C PRO A 169 -0.43 -34.39 -8.01
N GLY A 170 0.58 -34.53 -7.15
CA GLY A 170 1.97 -34.47 -7.58
C GLY A 170 3.00 -34.24 -6.48
N PHE A 171 4.28 -34.37 -6.83
CA PHE A 171 5.40 -34.13 -5.92
C PHE A 171 5.57 -32.67 -5.48
N ARG A 172 4.97 -31.72 -6.22
CA ARG A 172 5.04 -30.28 -5.93
C ARG A 172 3.80 -29.76 -5.20
N SER A 173 2.78 -30.61 -5.02
CA SER A 173 1.55 -30.21 -4.33
C SER A 173 1.78 -30.06 -2.83
N HIS A 174 1.34 -28.95 -2.26
CA HIS A 174 1.36 -28.72 -0.82
C HIS A 174 0.22 -29.43 -0.08
N LEU A 175 -0.85 -29.80 -0.78
CA LEU A 175 -2.02 -30.46 -0.20
C LEU A 175 -1.67 -31.70 0.65
N PRO A 176 -0.72 -32.59 0.25
CA PRO A 176 -0.29 -33.73 1.08
C PRO A 176 0.28 -33.33 2.44
N GLN A 177 1.08 -32.27 2.46
CA GLN A 177 1.72 -31.78 3.69
C GLN A 177 0.68 -31.18 4.64
N LEU A 178 -0.27 -30.44 4.07
CA LEU A 178 -1.38 -29.85 4.79
C LEU A 178 -2.27 -30.92 5.45
N LEU A 179 -2.66 -31.95 4.69
CA LEU A 179 -3.46 -33.04 5.19
C LEU A 179 -2.70 -33.88 6.27
N ALA A 180 -1.41 -34.11 6.06
CA ALA A 180 -0.58 -34.80 7.05
C ALA A 180 -0.46 -34.03 8.38
N ALA A 181 -0.50 -32.72 8.33
CA ALA A 181 -0.44 -31.83 9.49
C ALA A 181 -1.77 -31.66 10.23
N HIS A 182 -2.90 -32.02 9.61
CA HIS A 182 -4.24 -31.85 10.18
C HIS A 182 -4.43 -32.65 11.49
N SER A 183 -5.13 -32.07 12.47
CA SER A 183 -5.34 -32.67 13.80
C SER A 183 -5.99 -34.04 13.76
N GLU A 184 -6.93 -34.28 12.84
CA GLU A 184 -7.55 -35.60 12.64
C GLU A 184 -6.57 -36.70 12.34
N PHE A 185 -5.47 -36.40 11.65
CA PHE A 185 -4.42 -37.37 11.39
C PHE A 185 -3.28 -37.35 12.43
N ARG A 186 -3.10 -36.25 13.14
CA ARG A 186 -2.08 -36.09 14.18
C ARG A 186 -2.53 -36.74 15.49
N ASN A 187 -3.75 -36.44 15.94
CA ASN A 187 -4.28 -36.84 17.24
C ASN A 187 -4.97 -38.21 17.20
N HIS A 188 -5.32 -38.70 16.01
CA HIS A 188 -6.03 -39.93 15.77
C HIS A 188 -5.24 -40.89 14.84
N PRO A 189 -4.16 -41.50 15.32
CA PRO A 189 -3.34 -42.40 14.51
C PRO A 189 -4.14 -43.57 13.92
N GLU A 190 -5.26 -43.95 14.55
CA GLU A 190 -6.20 -44.96 14.05
C GLU A 190 -6.88 -44.53 12.72
N HIS A 191 -7.07 -43.26 12.46
CA HIS A 191 -7.60 -42.77 11.18
C HIS A 191 -6.58 -42.96 10.06
N LYS A 192 -5.29 -42.72 10.33
CA LYS A 192 -4.21 -43.05 9.39
C LYS A 192 -4.21 -44.54 9.03
N LEU A 193 -4.31 -45.40 10.04
CA LEU A 193 -4.31 -46.84 9.83
C LEU A 193 -5.53 -47.29 9.01
N LYS A 194 -6.72 -46.78 9.29
CA LYS A 194 -7.93 -47.09 8.52
C LYS A 194 -7.84 -46.67 7.05
N LEU A 195 -7.26 -45.52 6.77
CA LEU A 195 -7.09 -45.03 5.40
C LEU A 195 -6.12 -45.90 4.61
N VAL A 196 -4.99 -46.27 5.24
CA VAL A 196 -4.00 -47.18 4.64
C VAL A 196 -4.64 -48.55 4.39
N GLN A 197 -5.34 -49.12 5.39
CA GLN A 197 -6.03 -50.43 5.24
C GLN A 197 -7.09 -50.43 4.14
N ALA A 198 -7.82 -49.32 3.97
CA ALA A 198 -8.81 -49.19 2.90
C ALA A 198 -8.15 -49.29 1.51
N LEU A 199 -7.01 -48.60 1.34
CA LEU A 199 -6.30 -48.63 0.06
C LEU A 199 -5.54 -49.96 -0.15
N GLU A 200 -5.01 -50.59 0.91
CA GLU A 200 -4.44 -51.95 0.82
C GLU A 200 -5.47 -52.98 0.35
N LYS A 201 -6.72 -52.89 0.83
CA LYS A 201 -7.84 -53.71 0.32
C LYS A 201 -8.13 -53.45 -1.15
N ALA A 202 -8.17 -52.15 -1.54
CA ALA A 202 -8.38 -51.79 -2.94
C ALA A 202 -7.23 -52.31 -3.84
N ASN A 203 -5.98 -52.22 -3.38
CA ASN A 203 -4.81 -52.76 -4.09
C ASN A 203 -4.89 -54.28 -4.24
N ALA A 204 -5.28 -55.00 -3.19
CA ALA A 204 -5.44 -56.44 -3.24
C ALA A 204 -6.52 -56.88 -4.27
N ILE A 205 -7.60 -56.10 -4.37
CA ILE A 205 -8.63 -56.32 -5.40
C ILE A 205 -8.07 -56.09 -6.81
N ILE A 206 -7.30 -55.00 -7.02
CA ILE A 206 -6.66 -54.73 -8.31
C ILE A 206 -5.63 -55.78 -8.68
N GLU A 207 -4.81 -56.23 -7.74
CA GLU A 207 -3.86 -57.32 -7.93
C GLU A 207 -4.57 -58.64 -8.30
N GLY A 208 -5.71 -58.93 -7.66
CA GLY A 208 -6.59 -60.05 -7.99
C GLY A 208 -7.10 -59.98 -9.45
N TYR A 209 -7.57 -58.84 -9.89
CA TYR A 209 -8.03 -58.67 -11.29
C TYR A 209 -6.90 -58.88 -12.31
N LEU A 210 -5.70 -58.40 -12.00
CA LEU A 210 -4.55 -58.56 -12.89
C LEU A 210 -4.01 -60.01 -12.91
N SER A 211 -4.10 -60.68 -11.76
CA SER A 211 -3.62 -62.06 -11.61
C SER A 211 -4.64 -63.09 -12.07
N ASP A 212 -5.90 -62.95 -11.68
CA ASP A 212 -6.95 -63.93 -11.88
C ASP A 212 -7.96 -63.58 -13.00
N GLY A 213 -7.85 -62.38 -13.54
CA GLY A 213 -8.69 -61.87 -14.63
C GLY A 213 -9.91 -61.13 -14.13
N PHE A 214 -10.50 -60.29 -15.01
CA PHE A 214 -11.70 -59.48 -14.73
C PHE A 214 -12.97 -60.30 -14.68
N PRO A 215 -13.84 -60.10 -13.69
CA PRO A 215 -15.15 -60.76 -13.65
C PRO A 215 -16.03 -60.21 -14.79
N SER A 216 -16.73 -61.13 -15.50
CA SER A 216 -17.69 -60.71 -16.52
C SER A 216 -19.00 -60.22 -15.88
N GLU A 217 -19.39 -59.00 -16.20
CA GLU A 217 -20.74 -58.40 -16.09
C GLU A 217 -21.45 -58.23 -14.74
N SER A 218 -20.90 -58.49 -13.57
CA SER A 218 -21.56 -58.15 -12.31
C SER A 218 -20.80 -57.12 -11.51
N ASN A 219 -21.51 -56.21 -10.87
CA ASN A 219 -21.03 -55.03 -10.12
C ASN A 219 -19.98 -55.44 -9.08
N PRO A 220 -18.70 -55.06 -9.21
CA PRO A 220 -17.61 -55.56 -8.40
C PRO A 220 -17.64 -55.10 -6.93
N LEU A 221 -18.59 -54.28 -6.56
CA LEU A 221 -18.73 -53.72 -5.19
C LEU A 221 -19.74 -54.49 -4.32
N LYS A 222 -20.44 -55.53 -4.84
CA LYS A 222 -21.44 -56.24 -4.07
C LYS A 222 -21.10 -57.63 -3.65
N ASP A 223 -20.14 -58.32 -4.28
CA ASP A 223 -19.83 -59.74 -3.96
C ASP A 223 -18.38 -59.92 -3.53
N ASN A 224 -18.10 -59.68 -2.25
CA ASN A 224 -16.81 -60.02 -1.62
C ASN A 224 -16.67 -61.54 -1.33
N ASP A 225 -17.68 -62.38 -1.63
CA ASP A 225 -17.68 -63.79 -1.20
C ASP A 225 -17.49 -64.83 -2.32
N HIS A 226 -17.35 -64.46 -3.59
CA HIS A 226 -17.30 -65.43 -4.70
C HIS A 226 -16.07 -65.26 -5.61
N LEU A 227 -14.87 -65.28 -5.02
CA LEU A 227 -13.64 -65.51 -5.78
C LEU A 227 -13.35 -66.99 -6.05
N SER A 228 -14.35 -67.88 -5.81
CA SER A 228 -14.16 -69.34 -5.88
C SER A 228 -15.01 -70.09 -6.90
N ASP A 229 -15.65 -69.39 -7.86
CA ASP A 229 -16.34 -70.15 -8.93
C ASP A 229 -15.45 -70.42 -10.15
N ASN A 230 -14.91 -71.62 -10.12
CA ASN A 230 -14.14 -72.30 -11.17
C ASN A 230 -15.08 -72.62 -12.35
N ASN A 231 -15.16 -71.82 -13.40
CA ASN A 231 -15.51 -72.27 -14.75
C ASN A 231 -15.73 -71.16 -15.79
N LEU A 232 -14.84 -70.22 -15.86
CA LEU A 232 -14.69 -69.41 -17.08
C LEU A 232 -13.17 -69.23 -17.31
N GLU A 233 -12.73 -69.51 -18.53
CA GLU A 233 -11.36 -69.21 -18.95
C GLU A 233 -11.12 -67.72 -18.91
N LYS A 234 -10.81 -67.23 -17.73
CA LYS A 234 -10.45 -65.84 -17.52
C LYS A 234 -9.08 -65.60 -18.16
N GLN A 235 -9.00 -64.82 -19.21
CA GLN A 235 -7.76 -64.32 -19.77
C GLN A 235 -7.13 -63.41 -18.73
N SER A 236 -6.15 -63.90 -18.02
CA SER A 236 -5.35 -63.17 -17.06
C SER A 236 -4.08 -62.70 -17.73
N ILE A 237 -3.77 -61.40 -17.61
CA ILE A 237 -2.53 -60.80 -18.15
C ILE A 237 -1.32 -61.56 -17.60
N ASN A 238 -1.39 -62.04 -16.37
CA ASN A 238 -0.34 -62.82 -15.74
C ASN A 238 -0.13 -64.18 -16.39
N LYS A 239 -1.22 -64.83 -16.82
CA LYS A 239 -1.13 -66.11 -17.56
C LYS A 239 -0.48 -65.95 -18.94
N GLU A 240 -0.80 -64.85 -19.62
CA GLU A 240 -0.14 -64.53 -20.90
C GLU A 240 1.36 -64.26 -20.70
N LEU A 241 1.73 -63.46 -19.72
CA LEU A 241 3.14 -63.23 -19.36
C LEU A 241 3.86 -64.52 -18.98
N HIS A 242 3.22 -65.34 -18.15
CA HIS A 242 3.74 -66.68 -17.80
C HIS A 242 3.97 -67.54 -19.04
N SER A 243 3.05 -67.54 -19.99
CA SER A 243 3.18 -68.34 -21.22
C SER A 243 4.39 -67.90 -22.08
N VAL A 244 4.60 -66.59 -22.15
CA VAL A 244 5.72 -66.00 -22.89
C VAL A 244 7.05 -66.25 -22.16
N LEU A 245 7.09 -66.08 -20.85
CA LEU A 245 8.30 -66.27 -20.04
C LEU A 245 8.73 -67.72 -20.02
N ARG A 246 7.81 -68.72 -19.96
CA ARG A 246 8.12 -70.15 -20.07
C ARG A 246 8.73 -70.54 -21.43
N GLN A 247 8.47 -69.77 -22.48
CA GLN A 247 9.12 -70.00 -23.78
C GLN A 247 10.52 -69.38 -23.86
N LEU A 248 10.84 -68.46 -22.97
CA LEU A 248 12.11 -67.73 -22.98
C LEU A 248 13.11 -68.30 -21.95
N PHE A 249 12.64 -68.98 -20.89
CA PHE A 249 13.50 -69.60 -19.87
C PHE A 249 13.66 -71.05 -20.12
N ASP A 250 14.87 -71.59 -19.88
CA ASP A 250 15.21 -73.03 -19.98
C ASP A 250 14.47 -73.87 -18.90
N ASN A 251 14.22 -75.14 -19.17
CA ASN A 251 13.45 -76.03 -18.30
C ASN A 251 14.02 -76.22 -16.87
N GLN A 252 15.24 -75.75 -16.59
CA GLN A 252 15.86 -75.79 -15.27
C GLN A 252 15.54 -74.58 -14.40
N ASP A 253 14.91 -73.48 -14.97
CA ASP A 253 14.64 -72.27 -14.28
C ASP A 253 13.12 -71.99 -14.16
N GLN A 254 12.29 -73.02 -14.05
CA GLN A 254 10.82 -72.86 -13.98
C GLN A 254 10.34 -72.00 -12.84
N ASP A 255 11.03 -71.92 -11.69
CA ASP A 255 10.73 -71.13 -10.53
C ASP A 255 10.93 -69.62 -10.83
N LYS A 256 11.72 -69.22 -11.84
CA LYS A 256 11.96 -67.85 -12.25
C LYS A 256 10.83 -67.25 -13.15
N SER A 257 9.96 -68.10 -13.63
CA SER A 257 8.82 -67.69 -14.47
C SER A 257 7.58 -67.27 -13.66
N ASP A 258 7.61 -67.48 -12.33
CA ASP A 258 6.47 -67.09 -11.47
C ASP A 258 6.43 -65.57 -11.21
N THR A 259 5.72 -64.87 -12.06
CA THR A 259 5.53 -63.41 -11.98
C THR A 259 4.22 -63.08 -11.29
N ARG A 260 4.29 -62.09 -10.41
CA ARG A 260 3.08 -61.50 -9.78
C ARG A 260 3.10 -60.01 -9.97
N PHE A 261 1.94 -59.43 -10.30
CA PHE A 261 1.72 -58.03 -10.19
C PHE A 261 1.66 -57.66 -8.71
N GLN A 262 2.53 -56.78 -8.28
CA GLN A 262 2.55 -56.28 -6.92
C GLN A 262 2.49 -54.73 -6.96
N LEU A 263 1.49 -54.17 -6.36
CA LEU A 263 1.42 -52.73 -6.20
C LEU A 263 2.39 -52.29 -5.09
N THR A 264 2.99 -51.16 -5.25
CA THR A 264 3.93 -50.58 -4.29
C THR A 264 3.28 -50.44 -2.91
N GLN A 265 4.04 -50.66 -1.83
CA GLN A 265 3.53 -50.47 -0.47
C GLN A 265 2.87 -49.07 -0.32
N VAL A 266 1.65 -49.08 0.17
CA VAL A 266 0.86 -47.90 0.35
C VAL A 266 1.27 -47.19 1.62
N THR A 267 1.83 -46.01 1.47
CA THR A 267 2.07 -45.09 2.60
C THR A 267 1.03 -43.99 2.61
N LEU A 268 0.73 -43.42 3.77
CA LEU A 268 -0.19 -42.29 3.90
C LEU A 268 0.23 -41.10 3.01
N ASP A 269 1.53 -40.85 2.93
CA ASP A 269 2.11 -39.82 2.06
C ASP A 269 1.81 -40.05 0.58
N GLN A 270 1.85 -41.31 0.11
CA GLN A 270 1.47 -41.64 -1.27
C GLN A 270 -0.05 -41.42 -1.50
N ILE A 271 -0.87 -41.74 -0.51
CA ILE A 271 -2.33 -41.47 -0.60
C ILE A 271 -2.56 -39.97 -0.76
N PHE A 272 -1.95 -39.15 0.09
CA PHE A 272 -2.12 -37.68 0.05
C PHE A 272 -1.58 -37.11 -1.26
N LYS A 273 -0.49 -37.63 -1.81
CA LYS A 273 0.06 -37.19 -3.12
C LYS A 273 -0.85 -37.52 -4.31
N GLN A 274 -1.82 -38.41 -4.16
CA GLN A 274 -2.79 -38.75 -5.20
C GLN A 274 -4.10 -37.96 -5.06
N LEU A 275 -4.31 -37.23 -3.94
CA LEU A 275 -5.50 -36.43 -3.73
C LEU A 275 -5.39 -35.10 -4.48
N SER A 276 -6.53 -34.67 -5.02
CA SER A 276 -6.73 -33.33 -5.57
C SER A 276 -7.88 -32.65 -4.86
N LEU A 277 -7.76 -31.36 -4.64
CA LEU A 277 -8.85 -30.54 -4.18
C LEU A 277 -9.51 -29.86 -5.40
N SER A 278 -10.73 -30.25 -5.71
CA SER A 278 -11.49 -29.68 -6.82
C SER A 278 -12.91 -29.28 -6.37
N SER A 279 -13.50 -28.30 -7.03
CA SER A 279 -14.90 -27.95 -6.81
C SER A 279 -15.79 -28.79 -7.73
N GLU A 280 -16.84 -29.39 -7.18
CA GLU A 280 -17.78 -30.25 -7.93
C GLU A 280 -18.57 -29.50 -9.01
N SER A 281 -18.64 -28.18 -8.98
CA SER A 281 -19.60 -27.44 -9.77
C SER A 281 -19.08 -26.79 -11.05
N VAL A 282 -17.78 -26.52 -11.22
CA VAL A 282 -17.24 -25.85 -12.44
C VAL A 282 -15.70 -25.92 -12.48
N ASN A 283 -15.11 -25.86 -13.67
CA ASN A 283 -13.70 -25.50 -13.85
C ASN A 283 -13.47 -24.10 -13.26
N LEU A 284 -12.91 -24.04 -12.06
CA LEU A 284 -12.65 -22.77 -11.37
C LEU A 284 -11.61 -21.96 -12.15
N GLY A 285 -11.89 -20.68 -12.40
CA GLY A 285 -10.89 -19.75 -12.88
C GLY A 285 -9.76 -19.54 -11.86
N LEU A 286 -8.58 -19.11 -12.31
CA LEU A 286 -7.37 -18.93 -11.50
C LEU A 286 -7.63 -18.17 -10.18
N GLY A 287 -8.45 -17.10 -10.19
CA GLY A 287 -8.75 -16.34 -8.99
C GLY A 287 -9.49 -17.15 -7.91
N ASN A 288 -10.43 -18.00 -8.30
CA ASN A 288 -11.17 -18.85 -7.37
C ASN A 288 -10.30 -20.01 -6.86
N LEU A 289 -9.42 -20.54 -7.69
CA LEU A 289 -8.43 -21.54 -7.27
C LEU A 289 -7.46 -20.96 -6.24
N ASN A 290 -7.02 -19.70 -6.44
CA ASN A 290 -6.19 -19.00 -5.48
C ASN A 290 -6.90 -18.79 -4.14
N LEU A 291 -8.17 -18.38 -4.16
CA LEU A 291 -8.96 -18.25 -2.93
C LEU A 291 -9.13 -19.60 -2.23
N LEU A 292 -9.37 -20.67 -2.97
CA LEU A 292 -9.48 -22.02 -2.42
C LEU A 292 -8.19 -22.44 -1.73
N TYR A 293 -7.05 -22.23 -2.38
CA TYR A 293 -5.75 -22.55 -1.83
C TYR A 293 -5.45 -21.76 -0.55
N ILE A 294 -5.58 -20.42 -0.58
CA ILE A 294 -5.37 -19.57 0.60
C ILE A 294 -6.33 -19.96 1.74
N SER A 295 -7.60 -20.23 1.42
CA SER A 295 -8.59 -20.66 2.42
C SER A 295 -8.21 -21.99 3.07
N THR A 296 -7.63 -22.92 2.31
CA THR A 296 -7.15 -24.21 2.81
C THR A 296 -5.97 -24.01 3.76
N GLU A 297 -5.00 -23.18 3.39
CA GLU A 297 -3.86 -22.83 4.24
C GLU A 297 -4.31 -22.17 5.55
N LEU A 298 -5.21 -21.18 5.48
CA LEU A 298 -5.74 -20.50 6.66
C LEU A 298 -6.53 -21.46 7.58
N ALA A 299 -7.29 -22.40 7.01
CA ALA A 299 -8.02 -23.40 7.79
C ALA A 299 -7.07 -24.32 8.57
N LEU A 300 -5.94 -24.65 7.98
CA LEU A 300 -4.93 -25.53 8.61
C LEU A 300 -4.13 -24.79 9.68
N LEU A 301 -3.84 -23.50 9.49
CA LEU A 301 -3.25 -22.68 10.55
C LEU A 301 -4.14 -22.62 11.79
N LYS A 302 -5.46 -22.58 11.62
CA LYS A 302 -6.41 -22.60 12.74
C LYS A 302 -6.30 -23.88 13.55
N ASP A 303 -6.07 -24.99 12.90
CA ASP A 303 -5.93 -26.31 13.55
C ASP A 303 -4.61 -26.43 14.33
N HIS A 304 -3.55 -25.76 13.89
CA HIS A 304 -2.28 -25.68 14.60
C HIS A 304 -2.33 -24.89 15.91
N SER A 305 -3.25 -23.93 16.05
CA SER A 305 -3.37 -23.09 17.24
C SER A 305 -3.86 -23.84 18.50
N SER A 306 -4.43 -25.02 18.33
CA SER A 306 -4.89 -25.89 19.44
C SER A 306 -3.79 -26.77 20.06
N SER A 307 -2.59 -26.79 19.51
CA SER A 307 -1.43 -27.54 20.02
C SER A 307 -0.40 -26.60 20.65
N VAL A 308 0.40 -27.11 21.60
CA VAL A 308 1.51 -26.34 22.20
C VAL A 308 2.48 -25.92 21.08
N VAL A 309 2.52 -24.61 20.81
CA VAL A 309 3.39 -24.03 19.78
C VAL A 309 4.76 -23.76 20.41
N TYR A 310 5.81 -24.30 19.83
CA TYR A 310 7.19 -24.17 20.32
C TYR A 310 8.02 -23.14 19.53
N GLY A 311 7.41 -22.39 18.61
CA GLY A 311 8.08 -21.40 17.77
C GLY A 311 7.10 -20.38 17.19
N PRO A 312 7.59 -19.41 16.38
CA PRO A 312 6.76 -18.36 15.82
C PRO A 312 5.77 -18.92 14.80
N ASN A 313 4.54 -18.46 14.87
CA ASN A 313 3.52 -18.77 13.85
C ASN A 313 3.46 -17.65 12.82
N ILE A 314 4.37 -17.70 11.82
CA ILE A 314 4.53 -16.67 10.79
C ILE A 314 4.04 -17.19 9.45
N MET A 315 3.16 -16.42 8.81
CA MET A 315 2.74 -16.64 7.43
C MET A 315 3.24 -15.51 6.53
N LEU A 316 3.99 -15.86 5.51
CA LEU A 316 4.47 -14.97 4.47
C LEU A 316 3.59 -15.13 3.23
N ILE A 317 3.05 -14.02 2.69
CA ILE A 317 2.24 -14.04 1.46
C ILE A 317 2.76 -12.98 0.51
N GLU A 318 3.21 -13.39 -0.68
CA GLU A 318 3.61 -12.45 -1.73
C GLU A 318 2.43 -12.13 -2.64
N GLU A 319 2.30 -10.86 -2.98
CA GLU A 319 1.33 -10.33 -3.94
C GLU A 319 -0.08 -10.91 -3.71
N LEU A 320 -0.65 -10.64 -2.52
CA LEU A 320 -1.97 -11.16 -2.13
C LEU A 320 -3.05 -10.90 -3.20
N GLU A 321 -2.90 -9.83 -3.96
CA GLU A 321 -3.79 -9.42 -5.04
C GLU A 321 -3.68 -10.25 -6.32
N ALA A 322 -2.65 -11.08 -6.48
CA ALA A 322 -2.41 -11.82 -7.72
C ALA A 322 -3.63 -12.65 -8.14
N HIS A 323 -4.11 -12.39 -9.36
CA HIS A 323 -5.30 -13.02 -9.95
C HIS A 323 -6.63 -12.82 -9.22
N LEU A 324 -6.68 -11.96 -8.18
CA LEU A 324 -7.90 -11.65 -7.45
C LEU A 324 -8.50 -10.33 -7.92
N HIS A 325 -9.80 -10.31 -8.20
CA HIS A 325 -10.49 -9.03 -8.41
C HIS A 325 -10.62 -8.26 -7.09
N VAL A 326 -10.74 -6.93 -7.16
CA VAL A 326 -10.68 -6.01 -6.00
C VAL A 326 -11.56 -6.45 -4.82
N GLN A 327 -12.81 -6.88 -5.08
CA GLN A 327 -13.72 -7.30 -4.00
C GLN A 327 -13.28 -8.60 -3.32
N ALA A 328 -12.58 -9.48 -4.03
CA ALA A 328 -12.01 -10.69 -3.44
C ALA A 328 -10.79 -10.35 -2.56
N GLN A 329 -9.93 -9.42 -3.00
CA GLN A 329 -8.82 -8.90 -2.20
C GLN A 329 -9.31 -8.32 -0.88
N ILE A 330 -10.34 -7.45 -0.93
CA ILE A 330 -10.92 -6.82 0.27
C ILE A 330 -11.52 -7.87 1.22
N ARG A 331 -12.28 -8.84 0.68
CA ARG A 331 -12.87 -9.91 1.52
C ARG A 331 -11.80 -10.76 2.18
N LEU A 332 -10.74 -11.11 1.45
CA LEU A 332 -9.66 -11.93 1.97
C LEU A 332 -8.90 -11.22 3.09
N ILE A 333 -8.52 -9.94 2.90
CA ILE A 333 -7.80 -9.21 3.93
C ILE A 333 -8.66 -8.98 5.18
N LYS A 334 -9.96 -8.69 5.01
CA LYS A 334 -10.90 -8.57 6.14
C LYS A 334 -11.11 -9.88 6.88
N TYR A 335 -11.06 -11.01 6.16
CA TYR A 335 -11.07 -12.33 6.79
C TYR A 335 -9.80 -12.56 7.63
N ILE A 336 -8.61 -12.20 7.11
CA ILE A 336 -7.35 -12.32 7.84
C ILE A 336 -7.36 -11.43 9.11
N GLU A 337 -7.79 -10.18 9.00
CA GLU A 337 -7.94 -9.27 10.15
C GLU A 337 -8.87 -9.87 11.23
N HIS A 338 -10.03 -10.37 10.81
CA HIS A 338 -10.97 -11.01 11.73
C HIS A 338 -10.41 -12.28 12.35
N TYR A 339 -9.71 -13.08 11.58
CA TYR A 339 -9.07 -14.30 12.04
C TYR A 339 -8.03 -14.01 13.14
N ILE A 340 -7.18 -13.00 12.97
CA ILE A 340 -6.21 -12.56 13.98
C ILE A 340 -6.91 -12.14 15.27
N LEU A 341 -8.00 -11.39 15.18
CA LEU A 341 -8.77 -10.89 16.34
C LEU A 341 -9.54 -12.02 17.07
N SER A 342 -9.90 -13.10 16.40
CA SER A 342 -10.68 -14.21 16.97
C SER A 342 -9.84 -15.26 17.70
N THR A 343 -8.51 -15.14 17.67
CA THR A 343 -7.60 -16.08 18.32
C THR A 343 -7.43 -15.67 19.79
N GLU A 344 -8.11 -16.38 20.71
CA GLU A 344 -8.14 -16.07 22.15
C GLU A 344 -6.86 -16.51 22.91
N ASP A 345 -5.98 -17.29 22.30
CA ASP A 345 -4.78 -17.81 22.96
C ASP A 345 -3.56 -16.89 22.74
N ASN A 346 -2.69 -16.82 23.77
CA ASN A 346 -1.41 -16.11 23.84
C ASN A 346 -0.37 -16.52 22.75
N SER A 347 -0.77 -17.20 21.70
CA SER A 347 0.07 -17.49 20.54
C SER A 347 -0.08 -16.40 19.51
N TYR A 348 0.91 -15.52 19.42
CA TYR A 348 0.96 -14.49 18.38
C TYR A 348 0.98 -15.14 17.00
N GLN A 349 -0.09 -14.98 16.22
CA GLN A 349 -0.09 -15.25 14.79
C GLN A 349 0.37 -14.00 14.06
N GLN A 350 1.36 -14.14 13.20
CA GLN A 350 1.93 -13.01 12.48
C GLN A 350 1.82 -13.26 10.98
N PHE A 351 1.18 -12.33 10.30
CA PHE A 351 1.06 -12.30 8.84
C PHE A 351 1.96 -11.20 8.28
N ILE A 352 2.81 -11.54 7.35
CA ILE A 352 3.67 -10.60 6.64
C ILE A 352 3.35 -10.72 5.14
N LEU A 353 2.71 -9.70 4.61
CA LEU A 353 2.20 -9.66 3.24
C LEU A 353 2.94 -8.62 2.42
N THR A 354 3.09 -8.87 1.12
CA THR A 354 3.48 -7.80 0.17
C THR A 354 2.31 -7.47 -0.75
N SER A 355 2.17 -6.21 -1.10
CA SER A 355 1.11 -5.77 -2.01
C SER A 355 1.52 -4.55 -2.84
N HIS A 356 0.97 -4.49 -4.08
CA HIS A 356 0.97 -3.33 -4.97
C HIS A 356 -0.46 -2.78 -5.17
N SER A 357 -1.46 -3.34 -4.49
CA SER A 357 -2.86 -2.97 -4.66
C SER A 357 -3.21 -1.72 -3.84
N VAL A 358 -3.54 -0.64 -4.55
CA VAL A 358 -4.10 0.59 -3.94
C VAL A 358 -5.40 0.31 -3.18
N ALA A 359 -6.24 -0.57 -3.75
CA ALA A 359 -7.52 -0.92 -3.14
C ALA A 359 -7.34 -1.72 -1.85
N LEU A 360 -6.37 -2.62 -1.81
CA LEU A 360 -6.03 -3.36 -0.61
C LEU A 360 -5.47 -2.43 0.45
N THR A 361 -4.51 -1.56 0.09
CA THR A 361 -3.90 -0.57 0.98
C THR A 361 -4.95 0.38 1.60
N ALA A 362 -5.98 0.75 0.83
CA ALA A 362 -7.12 1.54 1.31
C ALA A 362 -8.03 0.80 2.30
N SER A 363 -8.02 -0.53 2.27
CA SER A 363 -9.00 -1.36 2.99
C SER A 363 -8.51 -1.86 4.34
N ILE A 364 -7.22 -1.69 4.64
CA ILE A 364 -6.58 -2.16 5.88
C ILE A 364 -6.49 -1.05 6.92
N ASP A 365 -6.30 -1.47 8.18
CA ASP A 365 -5.89 -0.53 9.22
C ASP A 365 -4.47 -0.03 8.94
N GLN A 366 -4.30 1.29 8.90
CA GLN A 366 -3.02 1.92 8.56
C GLN A 366 -1.91 1.57 9.57
N ARG A 367 -2.25 1.15 10.79
CA ARG A 367 -1.28 0.66 11.80
C ARG A 367 -0.52 -0.58 11.33
N SER A 368 -1.11 -1.37 10.44
CA SER A 368 -0.52 -2.61 9.91
C SER A 368 0.43 -2.37 8.71
N LEU A 369 0.60 -1.12 8.28
CA LEU A 369 1.31 -0.79 7.07
C LEU A 369 2.80 -0.59 7.31
N ILE A 370 3.64 -1.16 6.43
CA ILE A 370 5.08 -0.91 6.35
C ILE A 370 5.35 -0.33 4.96
N TYR A 371 5.72 0.93 4.91
CA TYR A 371 5.99 1.63 3.67
C TYR A 371 7.46 1.51 3.30
N MET A 372 7.76 1.02 2.09
CA MET A 372 9.12 0.91 1.57
C MET A 372 9.40 1.99 0.52
N ASN A 373 10.39 2.82 0.80
CA ASN A 373 10.85 3.85 -0.12
C ASN A 373 12.37 4.09 0.01
N ALA A 374 13.04 4.35 -1.11
CA ALA A 374 14.47 4.70 -1.16
C ALA A 374 15.36 3.78 -0.31
N ASN A 375 15.18 2.46 -0.44
CA ASN A 375 15.89 1.42 0.31
C ASN A 375 15.71 1.47 1.84
N LYS A 376 14.63 2.08 2.33
CA LYS A 376 14.26 2.12 3.74
C LYS A 376 12.85 1.59 3.93
N ALA A 377 12.58 1.04 5.11
CA ALA A 377 11.26 0.59 5.53
C ALA A 377 10.77 1.46 6.69
N TYR A 378 9.54 1.93 6.58
CA TYR A 378 8.90 2.82 7.54
C TYR A 378 7.64 2.15 8.06
N SER A 379 7.66 1.73 9.32
CA SER A 379 6.49 1.20 10.00
C SER A 379 5.50 2.33 10.27
N MET A 380 4.22 2.09 9.99
CA MET A 380 3.12 3.01 10.28
C MET A 380 2.46 2.71 11.63
N ALA A 381 3.05 1.85 12.44
CA ALA A 381 2.49 1.48 13.73
C ALA A 381 2.60 2.61 14.77
N PRO A 382 1.72 2.62 15.78
CA PRO A 382 1.77 3.57 16.89
C PRO A 382 3.14 3.57 17.56
N GLY A 383 3.70 4.75 17.76
CA GLY A 383 5.04 4.91 18.35
C GLY A 383 6.18 5.10 17.34
N ASP A 384 6.06 4.59 16.11
CA ASP A 384 7.03 4.80 15.04
C ASP A 384 6.72 6.09 14.23
N THR A 385 5.45 6.47 14.10
CA THR A 385 4.99 7.65 13.35
C THR A 385 4.59 8.82 14.26
N MET A 386 4.36 10.00 13.66
CA MET A 386 3.75 11.17 14.32
C MET A 386 2.21 11.08 14.40
N LEU A 387 1.60 10.00 13.90
CA LEU A 387 0.16 9.79 13.94
C LEU A 387 -0.31 9.49 15.37
N GLU A 388 -1.44 10.10 15.73
CA GLU A 388 -2.19 9.83 16.96
C GLU A 388 -3.40 8.96 16.66
N GLU A 389 -4.06 8.40 17.69
CA GLU A 389 -5.24 7.53 17.51
C GLU A 389 -6.34 8.17 16.67
N ALA A 390 -6.62 9.46 16.87
CA ALA A 390 -7.61 10.21 16.08
C ALA A 390 -7.21 10.34 14.61
N ASP A 391 -5.91 10.40 14.31
CA ASP A 391 -5.42 10.46 12.93
C ASP A 391 -5.59 9.10 12.22
N TYR A 392 -5.35 7.97 12.90
CA TYR A 392 -5.63 6.64 12.34
C TYR A 392 -7.13 6.46 12.06
N ASP A 393 -8.00 6.85 13.01
CA ASP A 393 -9.45 6.81 12.82
C ASP A 393 -9.91 7.65 11.62
N PHE A 394 -9.29 8.81 11.42
CA PHE A 394 -9.54 9.65 10.26
C PHE A 394 -9.07 8.95 8.97
N LEU A 395 -7.82 8.51 8.91
CA LEU A 395 -7.24 7.89 7.72
C LEU A 395 -7.98 6.62 7.33
N ASN A 396 -8.33 5.75 8.28
CA ASN A 396 -9.08 4.52 8.04
C ASN A 396 -10.49 4.78 7.44
N ARG A 397 -11.06 5.98 7.64
CA ARG A 397 -12.35 6.38 7.05
C ARG A 397 -12.22 7.08 5.71
N PHE A 398 -11.20 7.92 5.54
CA PHE A 398 -11.08 8.84 4.41
C PHE A 398 -10.04 8.43 3.37
N LEU A 399 -9.16 7.47 3.69
CA LEU A 399 -8.20 6.94 2.73
C LEU A 399 -8.90 5.90 1.84
N ASP A 400 -9.32 6.34 0.67
CA ASP A 400 -9.89 5.48 -0.38
C ASP A 400 -8.84 5.05 -1.40
N ALA A 401 -9.22 4.21 -2.37
CA ALA A 401 -8.31 3.71 -3.39
C ALA A 401 -7.67 4.84 -4.23
N THR A 402 -8.34 5.98 -4.41
CA THR A 402 -7.77 7.11 -5.16
C THR A 402 -6.71 7.84 -4.36
N LYS A 403 -6.90 7.99 -3.05
CA LYS A 403 -5.95 8.64 -2.14
C LYS A 403 -4.78 7.73 -1.78
N SER A 404 -5.01 6.41 -1.71
CA SER A 404 -3.95 5.43 -1.41
C SER A 404 -2.85 5.35 -2.48
N ASN A 405 -3.06 5.96 -3.65
CA ASN A 405 -2.00 6.18 -4.64
C ASN A 405 -0.77 6.90 -4.08
N LEU A 406 -0.93 7.67 -2.99
CA LEU A 406 0.19 8.35 -2.33
C LEU A 406 1.32 7.40 -1.89
N PHE A 407 1.02 6.13 -1.57
CA PHE A 407 2.04 5.13 -1.19
C PHE A 407 2.84 4.59 -2.38
N PHE A 408 2.44 4.89 -3.61
CA PHE A 408 3.06 4.41 -4.84
C PHE A 408 3.61 5.54 -5.72
N ALA A 409 3.60 6.77 -5.18
CA ALA A 409 4.05 7.97 -5.88
C ALA A 409 5.48 8.35 -5.50
N LYS A 410 6.21 8.93 -6.47
CA LYS A 410 7.54 9.54 -6.25
C LYS A 410 7.46 10.98 -5.75
N GLY A 411 6.31 11.62 -5.95
CA GLY A 411 5.98 12.93 -5.43
C GLY A 411 4.48 13.07 -5.24
N ILE A 412 4.06 13.93 -4.33
CA ILE A 412 2.66 14.09 -3.94
C ILE A 412 2.26 15.55 -4.05
N ILE A 413 1.09 15.80 -4.62
CA ILE A 413 0.43 17.11 -4.59
C ILE A 413 -0.89 16.93 -3.83
N LEU A 414 -1.00 17.52 -2.64
CA LEU A 414 -2.22 17.57 -1.86
C LEU A 414 -3.03 18.80 -2.26
N VAL A 415 -4.31 18.62 -2.61
CA VAL A 415 -5.20 19.71 -3.04
C VAL A 415 -6.50 19.70 -2.23
N GLU A 416 -7.15 20.87 -2.11
CA GLU A 416 -8.40 21.02 -1.37
C GLU A 416 -9.60 20.42 -2.07
N GLY A 417 -9.61 20.47 -3.42
CA GLY A 417 -10.78 20.12 -4.19
C GLY A 417 -10.52 19.53 -5.57
N TYR A 418 -11.62 19.32 -6.31
CA TYR A 418 -11.57 18.75 -7.66
C TYR A 418 -11.13 19.76 -8.72
N ALA A 419 -11.24 21.06 -8.45
CA ALA A 419 -10.84 22.09 -9.39
C ALA A 419 -9.34 22.02 -9.69
N GLU A 420 -8.52 21.96 -8.65
CA GLU A 420 -7.07 21.78 -8.74
C GLU A 420 -6.73 20.41 -9.35
N ASN A 421 -7.42 19.36 -8.90
CA ASN A 421 -7.16 17.99 -9.36
C ASN A 421 -7.30 17.86 -10.89
N ILE A 422 -8.25 18.59 -11.49
CA ILE A 422 -8.49 18.56 -12.94
C ILE A 422 -7.54 19.49 -13.69
N LEU A 423 -7.23 20.66 -13.12
CA LEU A 423 -6.44 21.68 -13.81
C LEU A 423 -4.94 21.39 -13.82
N LEU A 424 -4.40 20.82 -12.71
CA LEU A 424 -2.96 20.61 -12.56
C LEU A 424 -2.33 19.75 -13.65
N PRO A 425 -2.93 18.64 -14.12
CA PRO A 425 -2.38 17.85 -15.22
C PRO A 425 -2.22 18.69 -16.51
N ALA A 426 -3.21 19.51 -16.86
CA ALA A 426 -3.16 20.37 -18.04
C ALA A 426 -2.08 21.46 -17.93
N LEU A 427 -1.87 22.01 -16.73
CA LEU A 427 -0.78 22.96 -16.47
C LEU A 427 0.60 22.27 -16.50
N ALA A 428 0.70 21.04 -15.99
CA ALA A 428 1.92 20.25 -16.03
C ALA A 428 2.33 19.94 -17.50
N ASP A 429 1.37 19.56 -18.33
CA ASP A 429 1.60 19.33 -19.75
C ASP A 429 2.00 20.65 -20.46
N LEU A 430 1.38 21.76 -20.13
CA LEU A 430 1.69 23.09 -20.69
C LEU A 430 3.15 23.48 -20.45
N ILE A 431 3.69 23.16 -19.27
CA ILE A 431 5.10 23.47 -18.93
C ILE A 431 6.08 22.40 -19.35
N ASN A 432 5.65 21.38 -20.11
CA ASN A 432 6.45 20.22 -20.52
C ASN A 432 6.97 19.38 -19.34
N LEU A 433 6.20 19.27 -18.26
CA LEU A 433 6.51 18.48 -17.08
C LEU A 433 5.30 17.59 -16.70
N PRO A 434 4.89 16.64 -17.60
CA PRO A 434 3.73 15.82 -17.33
C PRO A 434 3.92 14.97 -16.06
N LEU A 435 2.93 14.98 -15.18
CA LEU A 435 3.01 14.38 -13.84
C LEU A 435 3.31 12.87 -13.87
N HIS A 436 2.78 12.16 -14.88
CA HIS A 436 3.00 10.73 -15.03
C HIS A 436 4.46 10.36 -15.34
N HIS A 437 5.24 11.23 -16.01
CA HIS A 437 6.66 11.00 -16.24
C HIS A 437 7.49 11.09 -14.95
N SER A 438 7.08 11.96 -14.03
CA SER A 438 7.75 12.16 -12.76
C SER A 438 7.19 11.26 -11.64
N GLY A 439 6.17 10.45 -11.93
CA GLY A 439 5.52 9.60 -10.92
C GLY A 439 4.79 10.38 -9.83
N VAL A 440 4.28 11.58 -10.15
CA VAL A 440 3.58 12.44 -9.19
C VAL A 440 2.10 12.10 -9.14
N SER A 441 1.57 11.92 -7.92
CA SER A 441 0.14 11.72 -7.67
C SER A 441 -0.50 12.96 -7.06
N ILE A 442 -1.66 13.36 -7.60
CA ILE A 442 -2.51 14.38 -6.99
C ILE A 442 -3.50 13.69 -6.06
N VAL A 443 -3.57 14.17 -4.82
CA VAL A 443 -4.48 13.65 -3.79
C VAL A 443 -5.43 14.74 -3.34
N ASN A 444 -6.70 14.60 -3.70
CA ASN A 444 -7.76 15.47 -3.26
C ASN A 444 -8.19 15.10 -1.83
N VAL A 445 -7.90 15.96 -0.86
CA VAL A 445 -8.23 15.72 0.55
C VAL A 445 -9.69 16.06 0.88
N GLY A 446 -10.40 16.77 0.00
CA GLY A 446 -11.80 17.19 0.19
C GLY A 446 -11.98 18.29 1.25
N GLY A 447 -11.00 19.18 1.41
CA GLY A 447 -10.97 20.28 2.36
C GLY A 447 -9.56 20.64 2.78
N THR A 448 -9.40 21.22 3.98
CA THR A 448 -8.10 21.70 4.50
C THR A 448 -7.42 20.73 5.50
N SER A 449 -7.85 19.47 5.53
CA SER A 449 -7.34 18.44 6.46
C SER A 449 -6.04 17.77 5.95
N PHE A 450 -5.04 18.58 5.61
CA PHE A 450 -3.75 18.08 5.08
C PHE A 450 -2.89 17.38 6.13
N ASN A 451 -3.02 17.74 7.41
CA ASN A 451 -2.15 17.27 8.50
C ASN A 451 -2.05 15.75 8.58
N GLN A 452 -3.19 15.06 8.49
CA GLN A 452 -3.24 13.60 8.62
C GLN A 452 -2.47 12.91 7.51
N TYR A 453 -2.57 13.43 6.27
CA TYR A 453 -1.85 12.88 5.13
C TYR A 453 -0.33 13.16 5.18
N ILE A 454 0.08 14.32 5.72
CA ILE A 454 1.50 14.66 5.88
C ILE A 454 2.13 13.84 7.00
N LYS A 455 1.42 13.63 8.10
CA LYS A 455 1.86 12.81 9.23
C LYS A 455 2.16 11.36 8.83
N LEU A 456 1.51 10.80 7.78
CA LEU A 456 1.83 9.49 7.20
C LEU A 456 3.31 9.37 6.79
N PHE A 457 3.91 10.48 6.30
CA PHE A 457 5.29 10.54 5.86
C PHE A 457 6.24 11.12 6.92
N SER A 458 5.77 11.21 8.18
CA SER A 458 6.52 11.78 9.29
C SER A 458 6.75 10.72 10.37
N GLN A 459 8.01 10.39 10.61
CA GLN A 459 8.44 9.39 11.58
C GLN A 459 8.95 10.06 12.86
N LYS A 460 8.81 9.41 14.02
CA LYS A 460 9.42 9.86 15.27
C LYS A 460 10.94 9.70 15.21
N GLY A 461 11.67 10.76 15.54
CA GLY A 461 13.12 10.80 15.54
C GLY A 461 13.74 11.52 14.34
N GLN A 462 14.81 12.30 14.57
CA GLN A 462 15.38 13.23 13.59
C GLN A 462 15.99 12.57 12.33
N SER A 463 16.32 11.28 12.37
CA SER A 463 17.04 10.59 11.29
C SER A 463 16.13 9.84 10.29
N LYS A 464 14.82 9.78 10.54
CA LYS A 464 13.89 8.95 9.76
C LYS A 464 12.91 9.78 8.94
N LYS A 465 13.42 10.59 8.01
CA LYS A 465 12.60 11.36 7.08
C LYS A 465 12.32 10.52 5.83
N ILE A 466 11.06 10.41 5.46
CA ILE A 466 10.65 9.80 4.19
C ILE A 466 10.86 10.85 3.11
N GLY A 467 11.81 10.61 2.20
CA GLY A 467 12.31 11.59 1.23
C GLY A 467 11.39 11.84 0.03
N ILE A 468 10.06 11.85 0.21
CA ILE A 468 9.11 12.15 -0.88
C ILE A 468 8.76 13.64 -0.84
N PRO A 469 8.89 14.37 -1.96
CA PRO A 469 8.45 15.76 -2.03
C PRO A 469 6.92 15.83 -1.98
N ILE A 470 6.39 16.63 -1.04
CA ILE A 470 4.95 16.83 -0.83
C ILE A 470 4.62 18.31 -1.03
N SER A 471 3.90 18.63 -2.10
CA SER A 471 3.35 19.95 -2.35
C SER A 471 1.94 20.05 -1.76
N ILE A 472 1.68 21.09 -0.98
CA ILE A 472 0.37 21.40 -0.44
C ILE A 472 -0.15 22.64 -1.17
N ILE A 473 -1.22 22.50 -1.93
CA ILE A 473 -1.87 23.61 -2.61
C ILE A 473 -3.11 24.01 -1.82
N THR A 474 -3.18 25.27 -1.40
CA THR A 474 -4.27 25.80 -0.59
C THR A 474 -4.63 27.22 -0.99
N ASP A 475 -5.88 27.61 -0.77
CA ASP A 475 -6.32 28.97 -0.97
C ASP A 475 -5.87 29.87 0.19
N SER A 476 -5.61 31.16 -0.10
CA SER A 476 -5.29 32.13 0.94
C SER A 476 -6.51 32.54 1.77
N ASP A 477 -7.71 32.39 1.21
CA ASP A 477 -8.98 32.80 1.79
C ASP A 477 -9.06 34.33 2.15
N ILE A 478 -8.14 35.11 1.60
CA ILE A 478 -8.10 36.56 1.79
C ILE A 478 -9.08 37.20 0.82
N ASN A 479 -10.23 37.64 1.33
CA ASN A 479 -11.29 38.24 0.50
C ASN A 479 -10.77 39.49 -0.22
N PRO A 480 -11.03 39.65 -1.53
CA PRO A 480 -10.62 40.82 -2.31
C PRO A 480 -11.30 42.12 -1.88
N THR A 481 -12.43 42.00 -1.21
CA THR A 481 -13.18 43.18 -0.74
C THR A 481 -13.25 43.18 0.77
N VAL A 482 -13.15 44.36 1.34
CA VAL A 482 -13.41 44.61 2.76
C VAL A 482 -14.60 45.51 2.93
N TYR A 483 -15.28 45.33 4.03
CA TYR A 483 -16.42 46.15 4.44
C TYR A 483 -16.00 46.92 5.68
N GLY A 484 -16.17 48.19 5.64
CA GLY A 484 -15.88 49.09 6.76
C GLY A 484 -16.92 50.21 6.81
N ILE A 485 -16.84 51.01 7.83
CA ILE A 485 -17.69 52.21 7.99
C ILE A 485 -16.87 53.40 7.50
N ASP A 486 -17.41 54.18 6.58
CA ASP A 486 -16.77 55.38 6.08
C ASP A 486 -16.71 56.47 7.19
N PRO A 487 -15.64 57.29 7.25
CA PRO A 487 -15.57 58.45 8.11
C PRO A 487 -16.78 59.41 8.04
N GLU A 488 -17.36 59.60 6.84
CA GLU A 488 -18.62 60.34 6.71
C GLU A 488 -19.81 59.63 7.33
N GLY A 489 -19.84 58.30 7.26
CA GLY A 489 -20.84 57.43 7.92
C GLY A 489 -20.74 57.49 9.43
N VAL A 490 -19.54 57.66 9.97
CA VAL A 490 -19.29 57.83 11.42
C VAL A 490 -20.02 59.08 11.94
N GLY A 491 -19.92 60.22 11.20
CA GLY A 491 -20.62 61.42 11.57
C GLY A 491 -22.14 61.25 11.62
N LYS A 492 -22.73 60.59 10.62
CA LYS A 492 -24.17 60.31 10.58
C LYS A 492 -24.63 59.32 11.65
N ILE A 493 -23.79 58.34 12.00
CA ILE A 493 -24.08 57.42 13.10
C ILE A 493 -24.01 58.14 14.43
N GLN A 494 -23.06 59.05 14.63
CA GLN A 494 -22.96 59.89 15.84
C GLN A 494 -24.15 60.80 16.01
N GLU A 495 -24.69 61.38 14.92
CA GLU A 495 -25.90 62.23 14.96
C GLU A 495 -27.17 61.42 15.29
N LEU A 496 -27.23 60.13 14.89
CA LEU A 496 -28.40 59.28 15.13
C LEU A 496 -28.40 58.60 16.52
N ILE A 497 -27.24 58.44 17.12
CA ILE A 497 -27.07 57.90 18.47
C ILE A 497 -26.95 59.05 19.47
N SER A 498 -27.99 59.84 19.62
CA SER A 498 -28.04 60.98 20.52
C SER A 498 -27.78 60.60 21.99
N GLY A 499 -26.51 60.57 22.39
CA GLY A 499 -26.07 60.33 23.75
C GLY A 499 -24.56 60.49 23.92
N PRO A 500 -24.07 60.90 25.11
CA PRO A 500 -22.68 61.27 25.33
C PRO A 500 -21.77 60.06 25.61
N ASN A 501 -22.01 58.94 25.02
CA ASN A 501 -21.18 57.77 25.24
C ASN A 501 -20.16 57.60 24.12
N ASP A 502 -18.91 57.65 24.53
CA ASP A 502 -17.70 57.30 23.81
C ASP A 502 -17.93 56.12 22.85
N LEU A 503 -18.25 56.42 21.62
CA LEU A 503 -18.16 55.49 20.53
C LEU A 503 -16.68 55.20 20.35
N SER A 504 -16.17 54.21 21.06
CA SER A 504 -14.78 53.82 20.97
C SER A 504 -14.40 53.58 19.50
N VAL A 505 -13.31 54.18 19.10
CA VAL A 505 -12.69 54.21 17.76
C VAL A 505 -12.53 52.80 17.15
N ASP A 506 -12.67 51.77 17.95
CA ASP A 506 -12.38 50.38 17.60
C ASP A 506 -13.30 49.76 16.53
N LEU A 507 -14.55 50.16 16.43
CA LEU A 507 -15.47 49.65 15.39
C LEU A 507 -15.21 50.25 14.01
N PHE A 508 -14.62 51.42 13.96
CA PHE A 508 -14.46 52.21 12.74
C PHE A 508 -13.11 51.92 12.03
N GLY A 509 -12.17 51.32 12.73
CA GLY A 509 -10.88 50.90 12.17
C GLY A 509 -10.81 49.42 11.75
N GLU A 510 -11.83 48.60 12.11
CA GLU A 510 -11.83 47.19 11.78
C GLU A 510 -12.32 46.90 10.35
N GLU A 511 -11.62 46.05 9.65
CA GLU A 511 -12.02 45.52 8.34
C GLU A 511 -12.78 44.19 8.51
N TYR A 512 -13.96 44.12 7.92
CA TYR A 512 -14.81 42.94 7.96
C TYR A 512 -14.80 42.21 6.59
N ALA A 513 -14.53 40.94 6.60
CA ALA A 513 -14.45 40.13 5.36
C ALA A 513 -15.80 40.00 4.63
N THR A 514 -16.92 40.14 5.32
CA THR A 514 -18.26 40.10 4.72
C THR A 514 -19.18 41.14 5.35
N PHE A 515 -20.16 41.61 4.58
CA PHE A 515 -21.20 42.52 5.10
C PHE A 515 -21.97 41.91 6.28
N ALA A 516 -22.20 40.58 6.26
CA ALA A 516 -22.87 39.90 7.36
C ALA A 516 -22.07 39.97 8.67
N LYS A 517 -20.73 39.84 8.61
CA LYS A 517 -19.85 39.99 9.78
C LYS A 517 -19.85 41.41 10.32
N LEU A 518 -19.81 42.41 9.44
CA LEU A 518 -19.97 43.81 9.84
C LEU A 518 -21.31 44.04 10.57
N VAL A 519 -22.42 43.53 9.99
CA VAL A 519 -23.77 43.67 10.59
C VAL A 519 -23.84 42.93 11.94
N ALA A 520 -23.23 41.76 12.05
CA ALA A 520 -23.18 40.98 13.29
C ALA A 520 -22.41 41.72 14.40
N ALA A 521 -21.23 42.27 14.08
CA ALA A 521 -20.43 43.05 15.01
C ALA A 521 -21.19 44.33 15.48
N PHE A 522 -21.88 44.95 14.54
CA PHE A 522 -22.71 46.13 14.85
C PHE A 522 -23.89 45.78 15.76
N LYS A 523 -24.61 44.68 15.50
CA LYS A 523 -25.72 44.19 16.32
C LYS A 523 -25.32 43.83 17.73
N LEU A 524 -24.14 43.29 17.94
CA LEU A 524 -23.62 42.93 19.27
C LEU A 524 -23.43 44.17 20.17
N ARG A 525 -23.16 45.35 19.58
CA ARG A 525 -22.93 46.58 20.33
C ARG A 525 -24.15 47.49 20.40
N PHE A 526 -25.10 47.34 19.44
CA PHE A 526 -26.26 48.25 19.30
C PHE A 526 -27.57 47.45 19.15
N GLU A 527 -28.02 46.82 20.22
CA GLU A 527 -29.13 45.85 20.22
C GLU A 527 -30.49 46.36 19.72
N ASN A 528 -30.75 47.67 19.73
CA ASN A 528 -32.08 48.26 19.47
C ASN A 528 -32.20 49.15 18.25
N THR A 529 -31.21 49.25 17.36
CA THR A 529 -31.22 50.15 16.22
C THR A 529 -31.57 49.43 14.92
N LYS A 530 -32.42 50.04 14.08
CA LYS A 530 -32.70 49.54 12.72
C LYS A 530 -31.44 49.64 11.87
N THR A 531 -30.64 48.59 11.91
CA THR A 531 -29.31 48.52 11.32
C THR A 531 -29.23 48.76 9.82
N LYS A 532 -30.34 48.63 9.08
CA LYS A 532 -30.37 48.84 7.61
C LYS A 532 -30.16 50.29 7.17
N ASP A 533 -30.57 51.23 8.01
CA ASP A 533 -30.53 52.64 7.65
C ASP A 533 -29.23 53.34 8.11
N LEU A 534 -28.45 52.70 8.95
CA LEU A 534 -27.26 53.25 9.61
C LEU A 534 -25.94 52.84 8.97
N ILE A 535 -25.93 51.79 8.17
CA ILE A 535 -24.69 51.25 7.60
C ILE A 535 -24.53 51.77 6.18
N ILE A 536 -23.77 52.85 6.01
CA ILE A 536 -23.25 53.22 4.70
C ILE A 536 -22.13 52.27 4.37
N GLN A 537 -22.45 51.32 3.51
CA GLN A 537 -21.55 50.28 3.10
C GLN A 537 -20.44 50.85 2.21
N VAL A 538 -19.20 50.86 2.68
CA VAL A 538 -18.05 51.08 1.82
C VAL A 538 -17.42 49.71 1.48
N LYS A 539 -17.69 49.28 0.26
CA LYS A 539 -16.99 48.14 -0.33
C LYS A 539 -15.69 48.65 -0.96
N LYS A 540 -14.57 48.33 -0.35
CA LYS A 540 -13.25 48.70 -0.85
C LYS A 540 -12.52 47.45 -1.35
N PHE A 541 -11.92 47.56 -2.52
CA PHE A 541 -11.00 46.52 -2.99
C PHE A 541 -9.64 46.70 -2.33
N ARG A 542 -9.02 45.58 -1.93
CA ARG A 542 -7.66 45.58 -1.39
C ARG A 542 -6.66 46.04 -2.43
N SER A 543 -5.68 46.83 -1.99
CA SER A 543 -4.52 47.17 -2.81
C SER A 543 -3.56 45.95 -2.91
N ASP A 544 -2.72 45.98 -3.93
CA ASP A 544 -1.71 44.90 -4.10
C ASP A 544 -0.72 44.86 -2.92
N SER A 545 -0.42 46.00 -2.27
CA SER A 545 0.42 46.07 -1.08
C SER A 545 -0.26 45.47 0.17
N ASP A 546 -1.57 45.70 0.36
CA ASP A 546 -2.34 45.08 1.46
C ASP A 546 -2.41 43.56 1.28
N TRP A 547 -2.60 43.11 0.04
CA TRP A 547 -2.55 41.68 -0.25
C TRP A 547 -1.20 41.06 0.06
N ALA A 548 -0.10 41.66 -0.40
CA ALA A 548 1.27 41.14 -0.17
C ALA A 548 1.54 40.96 1.33
N ASN A 549 1.17 41.95 2.16
CA ASN A 549 1.37 41.83 3.61
C ASN A 549 0.56 40.69 4.23
N LYS A 550 -0.75 40.61 3.92
CA LYS A 550 -1.63 39.57 4.49
C LYS A 550 -1.28 38.18 3.98
N THR A 551 -0.86 38.09 2.72
CA THR A 551 -0.39 36.80 2.14
C THR A 551 0.90 36.34 2.81
N ALA A 552 1.84 37.26 3.06
CA ALA A 552 3.08 36.93 3.77
C ALA A 552 2.79 36.42 5.21
N GLU A 553 1.92 37.13 5.95
CA GLU A 553 1.50 36.70 7.30
C GLU A 553 0.85 35.30 7.27
N ARG A 554 -0.05 35.06 6.32
CA ARG A 554 -0.74 33.77 6.17
C ARG A 554 0.23 32.66 5.79
N GLN A 555 1.18 32.93 4.88
CA GLN A 555 2.20 31.96 4.45
C GLN A 555 3.09 31.55 5.62
N VAL A 556 3.54 32.50 6.45
CA VAL A 556 4.32 32.20 7.66
C VAL A 556 3.55 31.28 8.60
N CYS A 557 2.27 31.57 8.84
CA CYS A 557 1.41 30.76 9.69
C CYS A 557 1.24 29.31 9.15
N LEU A 558 1.07 29.18 7.83
CA LEU A 558 0.93 27.86 7.18
C LEU A 558 2.25 27.09 7.17
N ASN A 559 3.37 27.76 6.90
CA ASN A 559 4.68 27.13 6.93
C ASN A 559 4.98 26.60 8.34
N GLN A 560 4.78 27.39 9.38
CA GLN A 560 4.92 26.96 10.79
C GLN A 560 4.04 25.77 11.13
N LYS A 561 2.80 25.73 10.63
CA LYS A 561 1.86 24.65 10.88
C LYS A 561 2.33 23.31 10.30
N TYR A 562 2.99 23.31 9.15
CA TYR A 562 3.36 22.10 8.42
C TYR A 562 4.85 21.73 8.50
N GLU A 563 5.72 22.67 8.93
CA GLU A 563 7.17 22.48 9.05
C GLU A 563 7.55 21.36 10.04
N GLU A 564 6.77 21.24 11.12
CA GLU A 564 7.00 20.25 12.18
C GLU A 564 6.90 18.80 11.69
N PHE A 565 6.09 18.53 10.64
CA PHE A 565 5.74 17.17 10.26
C PHE A 565 6.61 16.60 9.12
N SER A 566 7.17 17.43 8.24
CA SER A 566 8.00 16.93 7.14
C SER A 566 8.98 17.98 6.63
N ALA A 567 10.26 17.63 6.59
CA ALA A 567 11.27 18.49 5.95
C ALA A 567 11.11 18.57 4.43
N ASN A 568 10.32 17.67 3.83
CA ASN A 568 10.09 17.60 2.38
C ASN A 568 8.70 18.10 1.99
N SER A 569 7.91 18.66 2.92
CA SER A 569 6.63 19.29 2.57
C SER A 569 6.78 20.78 2.38
N LYS A 570 6.13 21.32 1.35
CA LYS A 570 6.12 22.74 1.05
C LYS A 570 4.72 23.21 0.72
N VAL A 571 4.34 24.37 1.29
CA VAL A 571 3.01 24.96 1.07
C VAL A 571 3.09 25.96 -0.08
N PHE A 572 2.21 25.80 -1.04
CA PHE A 572 2.01 26.66 -2.18
C PHE A 572 0.61 27.28 -2.07
N MET A 573 0.55 28.46 -1.52
CA MET A 573 -0.71 29.15 -1.27
C MET A 573 -1.06 30.06 -2.45
N SER A 574 -2.34 30.16 -2.81
CA SER A 574 -2.78 31.12 -3.79
C SER A 574 -2.43 32.53 -3.35
N PRO A 575 -1.78 33.36 -4.19
CA PRO A 575 -1.38 34.72 -3.82
C PRO A 575 -2.58 35.64 -3.65
N LEU A 576 -3.72 35.25 -4.20
CA LEU A 576 -4.96 36.03 -4.15
C LEU A 576 -6.10 35.07 -3.78
N TRP A 577 -7.00 35.47 -2.94
CA TRP A 577 -8.24 34.86 -2.45
C TRP A 577 -8.42 33.35 -2.71
N THR A 578 -8.76 32.97 -3.98
CA THR A 578 -8.99 31.57 -4.41
C THR A 578 -8.25 31.25 -5.69
N LEU A 579 -8.20 29.94 -6.06
CA LEU A 579 -7.67 29.47 -7.33
C LEU A 579 -8.23 30.26 -8.51
N GLU A 580 -9.56 30.32 -8.67
CA GLU A 580 -10.19 30.91 -9.83
C GLU A 580 -9.96 32.42 -9.90
N TYR A 581 -9.94 33.10 -8.75
CA TYR A 581 -9.64 34.52 -8.70
C TYR A 581 -8.18 34.79 -9.09
N SER A 582 -7.25 33.96 -8.64
CA SER A 582 -5.83 34.06 -9.04
C SER A 582 -5.65 33.81 -10.53
N LEU A 583 -6.36 32.84 -11.12
CA LEU A 583 -6.34 32.56 -12.57
C LEU A 583 -6.91 33.76 -13.37
N LEU A 584 -7.99 34.40 -12.93
CA LEU A 584 -8.56 35.58 -13.56
C LEU A 584 -7.62 36.80 -13.49
N ARG A 585 -6.64 36.78 -12.60
CA ARG A 585 -5.60 37.81 -12.44
C ARG A 585 -4.25 37.44 -13.03
N SER A 586 -4.17 36.27 -13.69
CA SER A 586 -2.95 35.68 -14.28
C SER A 586 -2.90 35.85 -15.80
N SER A 587 -1.84 35.34 -16.40
CA SER A 587 -1.72 35.17 -17.85
C SER A 587 -2.78 34.24 -18.45
N LEU A 588 -3.40 33.39 -17.62
CA LEU A 588 -4.48 32.48 -18.01
C LEU A 588 -5.88 33.18 -18.03
N ARG A 589 -5.99 34.49 -17.73
CA ARG A 589 -7.27 35.20 -17.58
C ARG A 589 -8.21 35.05 -18.78
N HIS A 590 -7.66 35.14 -20.01
CA HIS A 590 -8.47 35.04 -21.24
C HIS A 590 -9.11 33.65 -21.39
N LEU A 591 -8.35 32.59 -21.11
CA LEU A 591 -8.85 31.23 -21.12
C LEU A 591 -9.83 30.98 -19.97
N THR A 592 -9.54 31.56 -18.77
CA THR A 592 -10.39 31.39 -17.59
C THR A 592 -11.75 32.09 -17.78
N VAL A 593 -11.77 33.31 -18.27
CA VAL A 593 -13.05 34.02 -18.53
C VAL A 593 -13.85 33.34 -19.63
N ARG A 594 -13.18 32.80 -20.64
CA ARG A 594 -13.80 31.99 -21.70
C ARG A 594 -14.40 30.72 -21.13
N ALA A 595 -13.68 29.96 -20.28
CA ALA A 595 -14.18 28.80 -19.61
C ALA A 595 -15.43 29.08 -18.76
N ILE A 596 -15.42 30.20 -18.02
CA ILE A 596 -16.60 30.68 -17.27
C ILE A 596 -17.78 30.96 -18.22
N ALA A 597 -17.54 31.65 -19.34
CA ALA A 597 -18.56 31.99 -20.31
C ALA A 597 -19.17 30.73 -20.98
N GLU A 598 -18.34 29.80 -21.40
CA GLU A 598 -18.76 28.55 -22.04
C GLU A 598 -19.57 27.65 -21.09
N THR A 599 -19.19 27.61 -19.81
CA THR A 599 -19.90 26.82 -18.80
C THR A 599 -21.25 27.47 -18.40
N ARG A 600 -21.30 28.80 -18.39
CA ARG A 600 -22.46 29.56 -17.88
C ARG A 600 -23.54 29.83 -18.94
N PHE A 601 -23.14 30.19 -20.17
CA PHE A 601 -24.03 30.66 -21.19
C PHE A 601 -24.19 29.65 -22.32
N VAL A 602 -25.43 29.34 -22.67
CA VAL A 602 -25.74 28.46 -23.80
C VAL A 602 -25.59 29.16 -25.13
N ARG A 603 -25.97 30.45 -25.21
CA ARG A 603 -25.95 31.26 -26.44
C ARG A 603 -24.59 31.88 -26.68
N GLU A 604 -24.06 31.76 -27.89
CA GLU A 604 -22.75 32.32 -28.26
C GLU A 604 -22.65 33.81 -28.08
N ASN A 605 -23.68 34.60 -28.50
CA ASN A 605 -23.74 36.04 -28.31
C ASN A 605 -23.61 36.47 -26.83
N ASP A 606 -24.17 35.70 -25.90
CA ASP A 606 -24.07 36.00 -24.47
C ASP A 606 -22.66 35.72 -23.94
N ARG A 607 -21.99 34.67 -24.45
CA ARG A 607 -20.59 34.35 -24.16
C ARG A 607 -19.67 35.48 -24.61
N GLU A 608 -19.78 35.87 -25.87
CA GLU A 608 -18.93 36.93 -26.46
C GLU A 608 -19.15 38.27 -25.73
N LYS A 609 -20.40 38.60 -25.40
CA LYS A 609 -20.73 39.83 -24.65
C LYS A 609 -20.08 39.79 -23.26
N PHE A 610 -20.13 38.67 -22.56
CA PHE A 610 -19.55 38.54 -21.23
C PHE A 610 -18.01 38.64 -21.29
N ILE A 611 -17.37 38.00 -22.25
CA ILE A 611 -15.90 38.03 -22.44
C ILE A 611 -15.48 39.47 -22.78
N LYS A 612 -16.17 40.13 -23.71
CA LYS A 612 -15.84 41.50 -24.12
C LYS A 612 -16.00 42.51 -22.96
N GLN A 613 -17.08 42.36 -22.19
CA GLN A 613 -17.30 43.23 -21.00
C GLN A 613 -16.17 43.01 -19.98
N PHE A 614 -15.76 41.75 -19.72
CA PHE A 614 -14.67 41.51 -18.82
C PHE A 614 -13.35 42.15 -19.28
N GLU A 615 -13.01 42.02 -20.56
CA GLU A 615 -11.78 42.62 -21.11
C GLU A 615 -11.78 44.16 -21.05
N GLU A 616 -12.94 44.79 -21.25
CA GLU A 616 -13.10 46.23 -21.11
C GLU A 616 -12.93 46.66 -19.65
N ASP A 617 -13.63 46.01 -18.73
CA ASP A 617 -13.56 46.29 -17.29
C ASP A 617 -12.16 46.04 -16.72
N TYR A 618 -11.47 44.96 -17.22
CA TYR A 618 -10.12 44.61 -16.77
C TYR A 618 -9.07 45.68 -17.08
N LYS A 619 -9.24 46.44 -18.17
CA LYS A 619 -8.33 47.55 -18.52
C LYS A 619 -8.44 48.69 -17.51
N THR A 620 -9.61 48.86 -16.92
CA THR A 620 -9.89 49.97 -15.98
C THR A 620 -9.65 49.59 -14.54
N SER A 621 -10.17 48.42 -14.13
CA SER A 621 -10.09 47.92 -12.75
C SER A 621 -9.93 46.37 -12.74
N PRO A 622 -8.70 45.85 -12.83
CA PRO A 622 -8.45 44.39 -12.88
C PRO A 622 -9.05 43.62 -11.68
N ASN A 623 -9.01 44.21 -10.47
CA ASN A 623 -9.55 43.62 -9.26
C ASN A 623 -11.07 43.46 -9.32
N GLU A 624 -11.76 44.50 -9.79
CA GLU A 624 -13.21 44.50 -9.88
C GLU A 624 -13.71 43.58 -11.00
N ALA A 625 -13.05 43.62 -12.17
CA ALA A 625 -13.38 42.74 -13.28
C ALA A 625 -13.26 41.26 -12.87
N ALA A 626 -12.14 40.86 -12.24
CA ALA A 626 -11.94 39.52 -11.74
C ALA A 626 -12.97 39.15 -10.66
N TYR A 627 -13.31 40.05 -9.76
CA TYR A 627 -14.34 39.83 -8.75
C TYR A 627 -15.72 39.58 -9.36
N ASN A 628 -16.10 40.40 -10.34
CA ASN A 628 -17.39 40.28 -11.03
C ASN A 628 -17.49 38.99 -11.84
N ALA A 629 -16.40 38.58 -12.51
CA ALA A 629 -16.31 37.31 -13.20
C ALA A 629 -16.40 36.11 -12.23
N TYR A 630 -15.69 36.19 -11.09
CA TYR A 630 -15.79 35.17 -10.04
C TYR A 630 -17.21 35.16 -9.40
N ALA A 631 -17.80 36.29 -9.12
CA ALA A 631 -19.16 36.34 -8.58
C ALA A 631 -20.21 35.76 -9.55
N ALA A 632 -19.88 35.72 -10.85
CA ALA A 632 -20.72 35.09 -11.84
C ALA A 632 -20.75 33.56 -11.66
N LEU A 633 -19.73 32.90 -11.08
CA LEU A 633 -19.73 31.47 -10.73
C LEU A 633 -20.79 31.19 -9.65
N ASN A 634 -20.92 32.06 -8.65
CA ASN A 634 -21.79 31.83 -7.50
C ASN A 634 -23.27 32.14 -7.77
N LYS A 635 -23.60 32.76 -8.90
CA LYS A 635 -24.97 33.16 -9.26
C LYS A 635 -25.73 32.15 -10.14
N GLY A 636 -25.26 30.93 -10.26
CA GLY A 636 -25.87 29.92 -11.12
C GLY A 636 -25.60 28.48 -10.65
N SER A 637 -26.04 27.50 -11.44
CA SER A 637 -25.77 26.08 -11.24
C SER A 637 -24.37 25.65 -11.69
N VAL A 638 -23.45 26.59 -11.92
CA VAL A 638 -22.09 26.33 -12.41
C VAL A 638 -21.17 25.99 -11.24
N SER A 639 -20.51 24.85 -11.29
CA SER A 639 -19.53 24.46 -10.29
C SER A 639 -18.12 24.91 -10.68
N LYS A 640 -17.27 25.20 -9.70
CA LYS A 640 -15.84 25.48 -9.89
C LYS A 640 -15.15 24.34 -10.68
N THR A 641 -15.54 23.11 -10.41
CA THR A 641 -15.04 21.90 -11.10
C THR A 641 -15.31 21.94 -12.60
N GLN A 642 -16.53 22.34 -13.02
CA GLN A 642 -16.88 22.45 -14.44
C GLN A 642 -16.05 23.52 -15.17
N VAL A 643 -15.81 24.65 -14.51
CA VAL A 643 -14.96 25.71 -15.06
C VAL A 643 -13.51 25.23 -15.22
N SER A 644 -12.98 24.52 -14.22
CA SER A 644 -11.62 23.95 -14.29
C SER A 644 -11.51 22.88 -15.38
N GLU A 645 -12.55 22.08 -15.60
CA GLU A 645 -12.62 21.10 -16.70
C GLU A 645 -12.58 21.81 -18.05
N GLU A 646 -13.39 22.85 -18.24
CA GLU A 646 -13.41 23.58 -19.49
C GLU A 646 -12.10 24.36 -19.73
N LEU A 647 -11.53 24.95 -18.68
CA LEU A 647 -10.22 25.59 -18.76
C LEU A 647 -9.11 24.60 -19.16
N ALA A 648 -9.11 23.40 -18.56
CA ALA A 648 -8.16 22.37 -18.93
C ALA A 648 -8.30 21.94 -20.42
N LYS A 649 -9.53 21.80 -20.93
CA LYS A 649 -9.79 21.54 -22.36
C LYS A 649 -9.27 22.65 -23.24
N LEU A 650 -9.50 23.91 -22.88
CA LEU A 650 -9.01 25.05 -23.63
C LEU A 650 -7.47 25.09 -23.67
N ILE A 651 -6.80 24.83 -22.54
CA ILE A 651 -5.33 24.75 -22.48
C ILE A 651 -4.81 23.62 -23.35
N MET A 652 -5.39 22.42 -23.25
CA MET A 652 -4.98 21.28 -24.07
C MET A 652 -5.21 21.51 -25.58
N GLY A 653 -6.26 22.23 -25.92
CA GLY A 653 -6.63 22.55 -27.30
C GLY A 653 -5.80 23.67 -27.96
N LEU A 654 -4.91 24.34 -27.25
CA LEU A 654 -4.00 25.33 -27.83
C LEU A 654 -3.02 24.70 -28.84
N SER A 655 -2.69 25.44 -29.88
CA SER A 655 -1.60 25.10 -30.79
C SER A 655 -0.25 25.09 -30.05
N GLN A 656 0.76 24.46 -30.63
CA GLN A 656 2.10 24.40 -30.03
C GLN A 656 2.71 25.80 -29.83
N ASP A 657 2.52 26.70 -30.80
CA ASP A 657 3.02 28.06 -30.71
C ASP A 657 2.35 28.84 -29.57
N GLU A 658 1.02 28.71 -29.43
CA GLU A 658 0.26 29.32 -28.32
C GLU A 658 0.67 28.74 -26.96
N LYS A 659 0.90 27.43 -26.87
CA LYS A 659 1.39 26.77 -25.64
C LYS A 659 2.76 27.32 -25.26
N GLU A 660 3.68 27.43 -26.21
CA GLU A 660 5.04 27.92 -25.95
C GLU A 660 5.02 29.40 -25.56
N GLU A 661 4.18 30.23 -26.21
CA GLU A 661 3.98 31.63 -25.81
C GLU A 661 3.42 31.74 -24.38
N LEU A 662 2.40 30.96 -24.06
CA LEU A 662 1.77 30.96 -22.73
C LEU A 662 2.73 30.44 -21.66
N LYS A 663 3.46 29.36 -21.93
CA LYS A 663 4.52 28.82 -21.07
C LYS A 663 5.57 29.90 -20.77
N ASN A 664 6.07 30.59 -21.80
CA ASN A 664 7.07 31.65 -21.62
C ASN A 664 6.55 32.82 -20.78
N LYS A 665 5.26 33.12 -20.84
CA LYS A 665 4.63 34.13 -19.96
C LYS A 665 4.55 33.68 -18.51
N ILE A 666 4.37 32.37 -18.26
CA ILE A 666 4.19 31.82 -16.91
C ILE A 666 5.53 31.46 -16.26
N VAL A 667 6.46 30.88 -17.01
CA VAL A 667 7.71 30.28 -16.48
C VAL A 667 8.96 31.05 -16.93
N GLY A 668 8.87 31.94 -17.93
CA GLY A 668 10.03 32.64 -18.48
C GLY A 668 10.69 33.62 -17.50
N ASP A 669 11.96 33.94 -17.72
CA ASP A 669 12.79 34.85 -16.88
C ASP A 669 12.47 36.34 -17.13
N THR A 670 11.20 36.69 -17.28
CA THR A 670 10.77 38.07 -17.51
C THR A 670 10.17 38.67 -16.24
N THR A 671 10.20 40.00 -16.13
CA THR A 671 9.51 40.72 -15.04
C THR A 671 8.01 40.42 -15.00
N HIS A 672 7.43 39.95 -16.10
CA HIS A 672 6.05 39.50 -16.19
C HIS A 672 5.81 38.19 -15.49
N SER A 673 6.71 37.21 -15.65
CA SER A 673 6.60 35.90 -14.99
C SER A 673 6.87 35.95 -13.49
N GLN A 674 7.66 36.93 -13.02
CA GLN A 674 7.91 37.13 -11.58
C GLN A 674 6.66 37.56 -10.81
N ASN A 675 5.73 38.24 -11.47
CA ASN A 675 4.46 38.70 -10.90
C ASN A 675 3.27 37.81 -11.27
N GLU A 676 3.53 36.62 -11.84
CA GLU A 676 2.49 35.74 -12.33
C GLU A 676 1.69 35.11 -11.18
N LYS A 677 0.36 35.31 -11.18
CA LYS A 677 -0.51 34.89 -10.07
C LYS A 677 -0.81 33.39 -10.04
N CYS A 678 -0.49 32.64 -11.09
CA CYS A 678 -0.57 31.17 -11.10
C CYS A 678 0.78 30.48 -10.88
N LYS A 679 1.88 31.21 -10.62
CA LYS A 679 3.23 30.67 -10.42
C LYS A 679 3.29 29.67 -9.25
N TYR A 680 2.49 29.85 -8.21
CA TYR A 680 2.42 28.91 -7.08
C TYR A 680 2.00 27.50 -7.50
N LEU A 681 1.10 27.34 -8.49
CA LEU A 681 0.73 26.04 -9.04
C LEU A 681 1.89 25.38 -9.78
N ILE A 682 2.61 26.18 -10.58
CA ILE A 682 3.78 25.73 -11.33
C ILE A 682 4.91 25.30 -10.37
N ASN A 683 5.15 26.08 -9.33
CA ASN A 683 6.13 25.78 -8.32
C ASN A 683 5.76 24.49 -7.54
N ALA A 684 4.48 24.28 -7.26
CA ALA A 684 3.99 23.04 -6.64
C ALA A 684 4.24 21.81 -7.53
N ILE A 685 3.98 21.92 -8.84
CA ILE A 685 4.25 20.87 -9.81
C ILE A 685 5.76 20.56 -9.88
N LYS A 686 6.61 21.61 -10.01
CA LYS A 686 8.07 21.45 -10.04
C LYS A 686 8.62 20.78 -8.79
N PHE A 687 8.20 21.25 -7.61
CA PHE A 687 8.65 20.71 -6.33
C PHE A 687 8.25 19.24 -6.17
N ALA A 688 6.99 18.89 -6.43
CA ALA A 688 6.54 17.51 -6.38
C ALA A 688 7.26 16.60 -7.39
N SER A 689 7.71 17.17 -8.52
CA SER A 689 8.50 16.45 -9.53
C SER A 689 10.01 16.37 -9.19
N GLY A 690 10.41 16.80 -7.99
CA GLY A 690 11.81 16.74 -7.54
C GLY A 690 12.72 17.82 -8.13
N GLN A 691 12.14 18.88 -8.73
CA GLN A 691 12.93 20.01 -9.23
C GLN A 691 13.14 21.07 -8.14
N GLU A 692 14.27 21.72 -8.18
CA GLU A 692 14.52 22.88 -7.30
C GLU A 692 13.55 24.02 -7.66
N VAL A 693 12.97 24.60 -6.63
CA VAL A 693 12.07 25.72 -6.75
C VAL A 693 12.68 26.91 -6.01
N GLU A 694 12.87 28.01 -6.72
CA GLU A 694 13.29 29.26 -6.11
C GLU A 694 12.36 29.62 -4.95
N GLN A 695 12.94 29.97 -3.81
CA GLN A 695 12.19 30.54 -2.69
C GLN A 695 11.79 31.96 -3.07
N ASP A 696 10.49 32.21 -3.24
CA ASP A 696 9.95 33.58 -3.32
C ASP A 696 10.02 34.26 -1.96
#